data_fd3f47edb52876b4d827b0f242121934
#
_entry.id   fd3f47edb52876b4d827b0f242121934
#
_cell.length_a   1.000
_cell.length_b   1.000
_cell.length_c   1.000
_cell.angle_alpha   90.00
_cell.angle_beta   90.00
_cell.angle_gamma   90.00
#
_symmetry.space_group_name_H-M   'P 1'
#
loop_
_entity.id
_entity.type
_entity.pdbx_description
1 polymer ?
#
loop_
_entity_poly.entity_id
_entity_poly.type
_entity_poly.pdbx_seq_one_letter_code
_entity_poly.pdbx_strand_id
1 'polypeptide(L)'
;MTAARPDTSLGRFLRGWSLVLVIGAGGAMLGGCSLLPANNTTTQLKVAQPAEADTDNPNVTTRRISAYELTIDAPPELRSLLMEHLDLARFRDTPDDMRLTAAELRRLAAVAPEQATKLLETAGYFNAKVRTEEVGDLSDGVRNLRLVVETGPRALVRQMDLRIEGPLRTAAERGDKLATALERTLTQSWQLPVQSGFSQGDWAASKNALLARARAQGYPLARMTHSEAVVQADDNQVDIAVTLESGPLFTLGELTVEGLKHQPEESVRRLAGYQLHQPYNEKLLLDFQERLVGTQLFDSASVEIQPESVTPPPGAETVEVPVTVKIREAARQQVTLGIGYQTVDGPSASVEYTHRKPFGLNIRERTKLELAKTRQVLETEISSHPQPNMQRSLASVRLERLDDNNQVNTNLSTRLGYAKETEPEDRLTYVELLRAWEHKPEVQTTVAGAISLNQQMTWRRLDSRVLPSKGWSATMTVGGGWADSSTQAKGPFARAIGKAYWYQPLPGKWLFSTRVEGGQILAKSDLGLPEALRFRTGGDDTIRGYAFETLAPLDSAGNLTGGRVLLDGSVEVSHPLTPRIPQLLGALFVDAGNAAQNWGDYRPAWAYGTGLRYRSPVGVLRFDLAKGNRADRWRMHFSLAISL
;
A
#
# COMPACT_ATOMS: atom_id res chain seq x y z
N MET A 1 -46.49 -42.23 -42.24
CA MET A 1 -45.74 -43.39 -41.77
C MET A 1 -44.32 -42.99 -41.53
N THR A 2 -43.93 -43.23 -40.35
CA THR A 2 -42.65 -43.26 -39.59
C THR A 2 -42.02 -41.91 -39.20
N ALA A 3 -42.30 -41.60 -37.94
CA ALA A 3 -41.62 -40.56 -37.15
C ALA A 3 -40.18 -40.98 -36.81
N ALA A 4 -39.23 -40.06 -36.90
CA ALA A 4 -37.92 -40.20 -36.29
C ALA A 4 -37.79 -39.20 -35.14
N ARG A 5 -37.55 -39.74 -33.93
CA ARG A 5 -37.25 -39.01 -32.67
C ARG A 5 -35.85 -38.36 -32.75
N PRO A 6 -35.63 -37.17 -32.21
CA PRO A 6 -34.29 -36.66 -32.02
C PRO A 6 -33.65 -37.24 -30.73
N ASP A 7 -32.42 -37.67 -30.87
CA ASP A 7 -31.54 -38.23 -29.82
C ASP A 7 -31.11 -37.15 -28.82
N THR A 8 -31.37 -37.37 -27.55
CA THR A 8 -30.93 -36.58 -26.40
C THR A 8 -29.52 -37.00 -26.00
N SER A 9 -28.50 -36.25 -26.48
CA SER A 9 -27.11 -36.39 -26.00
C SER A 9 -26.61 -35.15 -25.24
N LEU A 10 -27.40 -34.65 -24.27
CA LEU A 10 -27.01 -33.54 -23.35
C LEU A 10 -26.68 -34.04 -21.93
N GLY A 11 -26.41 -35.33 -21.78
CA GLY A 11 -26.29 -35.99 -20.46
C GLY A 11 -24.87 -36.34 -19.99
N ARG A 12 -23.79 -35.86 -20.63
CA ARG A 12 -22.42 -36.30 -20.26
C ARG A 12 -21.39 -35.22 -19.97
N PHE A 13 -21.77 -33.96 -19.77
CA PHE A 13 -20.82 -32.86 -19.47
C PHE A 13 -20.84 -32.35 -18.02
N LEU A 14 -21.60 -32.96 -17.12
CA LEU A 14 -21.75 -32.54 -15.72
C LEU A 14 -21.25 -33.59 -14.72
N ARG A 15 -20.05 -34.14 -14.92
CA ARG A 15 -19.37 -34.93 -13.87
C ARG A 15 -17.92 -34.49 -13.78
N GLY A 16 -17.64 -33.56 -12.85
CA GLY A 16 -16.26 -33.13 -12.55
C GLY A 16 -16.14 -31.85 -11.72
N TRP A 17 -17.21 -31.35 -11.13
CA TRP A 17 -17.13 -30.20 -10.25
C TRP A 17 -17.40 -30.64 -8.81
N SER A 18 -16.32 -30.92 -8.08
CA SER A 18 -16.38 -31.02 -6.61
C SER A 18 -16.26 -29.61 -6.05
N LEU A 19 -17.37 -29.05 -5.62
CA LEU A 19 -17.48 -27.82 -4.86
C LEU A 19 -16.94 -28.08 -3.45
N VAL A 20 -15.73 -27.64 -3.13
CA VAL A 20 -15.22 -27.62 -1.76
C VAL A 20 -15.63 -26.29 -1.13
N LEU A 21 -16.71 -26.33 -0.39
CA LEU A 21 -17.18 -25.26 0.47
C LEU A 21 -16.43 -25.40 1.81
N VAL A 22 -15.37 -24.61 2.02
CA VAL A 22 -14.70 -24.53 3.32
C VAL A 22 -15.25 -23.31 4.07
N ILE A 23 -16.23 -23.59 4.94
CA ILE A 23 -16.62 -22.68 6.02
C ILE A 23 -15.66 -22.98 7.17
N GLY A 24 -14.69 -22.11 7.40
CA GLY A 24 -13.74 -22.17 8.52
C GLY A 24 -13.95 -21.00 9.47
N ALA A 25 -14.65 -21.26 10.55
CA ALA A 25 -14.73 -20.35 11.69
C ALA A 25 -13.40 -20.29 12.46
N GLY A 26 -13.02 -19.09 12.82
CA GLY A 26 -12.27 -18.61 13.96
C GLY A 26 -11.16 -19.46 14.59
N GLY A 27 -9.99 -18.85 14.71
CA GLY A 27 -8.93 -19.33 15.59
C GLY A 27 -7.69 -18.47 15.45
N ALA A 28 -7.53 -17.51 16.36
CA ALA A 28 -6.31 -16.71 16.50
C ALA A 28 -5.12 -17.62 16.87
N MET A 29 -4.03 -17.54 16.12
CA MET A 29 -2.69 -17.90 16.60
C MET A 29 -1.68 -16.89 16.04
N LEU A 30 -1.21 -16.02 16.93
CA LEU A 30 -0.01 -15.23 16.79
C LEU A 30 1.20 -16.17 16.87
N GLY A 31 1.88 -16.37 15.76
CA GLY A 31 3.14 -17.06 15.68
C GLY A 31 4.16 -16.19 14.97
N GLY A 32 4.99 -15.48 15.76
CA GLY A 32 6.11 -14.70 15.25
C GLY A 32 7.21 -15.60 14.69
N CYS A 33 7.63 -15.36 13.47
CA CYS A 33 8.86 -15.92 12.90
C CYS A 33 10.03 -14.98 13.19
N SER A 34 10.83 -15.33 14.17
CA SER A 34 12.20 -14.85 14.32
C SER A 34 13.16 -15.87 13.70
N LEU A 35 13.74 -15.54 12.55
CA LEU A 35 14.86 -16.30 11.96
C LEU A 35 16.06 -15.36 11.83
N LEU A 36 16.90 -15.33 12.85
CA LEU A 36 18.31 -14.95 12.76
C LEU A 36 19.10 -15.94 13.63
N PRO A 37 20.21 -16.50 13.16
CA PRO A 37 21.01 -17.40 13.95
C PRO A 37 21.82 -16.61 14.98
N ALA A 38 21.59 -16.91 16.25
CA ALA A 38 22.40 -16.43 17.35
C ALA A 38 23.67 -17.27 17.45
N ASN A 39 24.83 -16.64 17.35
CA ASN A 39 26.09 -17.22 17.75
C ASN A 39 26.10 -17.38 19.27
N ASN A 40 26.00 -18.62 19.73
CA ASN A 40 26.10 -19.00 21.11
C ASN A 40 27.57 -18.93 21.60
N THR A 41 27.88 -17.91 22.37
CA THR A 41 28.96 -18.05 23.34
C THR A 41 28.30 -18.08 24.73
N THR A 42 28.08 -19.29 25.22
CA THR A 42 27.43 -19.55 26.48
C THR A 42 28.42 -19.29 27.61
N THR A 43 28.38 -18.11 28.22
CA THR A 43 28.95 -17.91 29.54
C THR A 43 27.87 -18.29 30.55
N GLN A 44 27.99 -19.47 31.15
CA GLN A 44 27.13 -19.89 32.26
C GLN A 44 27.34 -19.00 33.46
N LEU A 45 26.44 -18.05 33.69
CA LEU A 45 26.30 -17.42 35.00
C LEU A 45 25.55 -18.40 35.90
N LYS A 46 26.29 -18.93 36.88
CA LYS A 46 25.77 -19.74 37.96
C LYS A 46 24.85 -18.87 38.82
N VAL A 47 23.54 -19.01 38.59
CA VAL A 47 22.52 -18.38 39.44
C VAL A 47 22.58 -19.10 40.80
N ALA A 48 22.97 -18.40 41.85
CA ALA A 48 22.81 -18.88 43.19
C ALA A 48 21.32 -19.08 43.49
N GLN A 49 20.96 -20.26 43.93
CA GLN A 49 19.60 -20.55 44.40
C GLN A 49 19.28 -19.60 45.56
N PRO A 50 18.06 -19.01 45.59
CA PRO A 50 17.60 -18.27 46.75
C PRO A 50 17.52 -19.24 47.94
N ALA A 51 18.07 -18.83 49.07
CA ALA A 51 17.87 -19.54 50.33
C ALA A 51 16.36 -19.66 50.61
N GLU A 52 15.93 -20.85 50.98
CA GLU A 52 14.56 -21.13 51.41
C GLU A 52 14.20 -20.13 52.53
N ALA A 53 13.17 -19.31 52.24
CA ALA A 53 12.61 -18.41 53.22
C ALA A 53 11.78 -19.23 54.21
N ASP A 54 12.12 -19.09 55.46
CA ASP A 54 11.43 -19.65 56.61
C ASP A 54 9.95 -19.23 56.61
N THR A 55 9.06 -20.15 56.39
CA THR A 55 7.62 -19.93 56.24
C THR A 55 6.85 -20.15 57.55
N ASP A 56 7.26 -19.44 58.63
CA ASP A 56 6.48 -19.45 59.86
C ASP A 56 6.43 -18.08 60.55
N ASN A 57 5.78 -17.10 59.88
CA ASN A 57 5.23 -15.94 60.58
C ASN A 57 3.96 -15.42 59.90
N PRO A 58 2.74 -15.80 60.42
CA PRO A 58 1.47 -15.49 59.73
C PRO A 58 0.98 -14.02 59.85
N ASN A 59 1.82 -13.09 60.27
CA ASN A 59 1.41 -11.69 60.55
C ASN A 59 2.15 -10.60 59.78
N VAL A 60 2.81 -10.92 58.66
CA VAL A 60 3.27 -9.88 57.75
C VAL A 60 2.28 -9.80 56.56
N THR A 61 1.23 -9.09 56.75
CA THR A 61 0.35 -8.66 55.64
C THR A 61 1.18 -7.75 54.76
N THR A 62 1.76 -8.29 53.67
CA THR A 62 2.51 -7.54 52.66
C THR A 62 1.49 -6.63 51.95
N ARG A 63 1.32 -5.40 52.45
CA ARG A 63 0.36 -4.43 51.96
C ARG A 63 0.79 -4.03 50.53
N ARG A 64 0.10 -4.53 49.51
CA ARG A 64 0.31 -4.10 48.12
C ARG A 64 -0.08 -2.63 48.02
N ILE A 65 0.70 -1.86 47.29
CA ILE A 65 0.45 -0.44 47.08
C ILE A 65 -0.67 -0.29 46.03
N SER A 66 -1.64 0.55 46.31
CA SER A 66 -2.82 0.72 45.41
C SER A 66 -2.47 1.36 44.08
N ALA A 67 -1.51 2.29 44.03
CA ALA A 67 -0.96 2.90 42.82
C ALA A 67 0.27 3.76 43.15
N TYR A 68 1.10 4.05 42.17
CA TYR A 68 2.08 5.14 42.26
C TYR A 68 2.06 5.96 40.98
N GLU A 69 2.35 7.24 41.10
CA GLU A 69 2.49 8.14 39.97
C GLU A 69 3.97 8.44 39.76
N LEU A 70 4.44 8.28 38.52
CA LEU A 70 5.81 8.57 38.15
C LEU A 70 5.85 9.80 37.25
N THR A 71 6.54 10.84 37.74
CA THR A 71 6.84 12.04 36.95
C THR A 71 8.31 12.04 36.60
N ILE A 72 8.69 12.19 35.34
CA ILE A 72 10.07 12.32 34.86
C ILE A 72 10.28 13.76 34.40
N ASP A 73 11.14 14.47 35.12
CA ASP A 73 11.54 15.83 34.80
C ASP A 73 12.79 15.81 33.91
N ALA A 74 12.54 15.72 32.60
CA ALA A 74 13.57 15.63 31.57
C ALA A 74 13.06 16.28 30.27
N PRO A 75 13.93 16.64 29.31
CA PRO A 75 13.54 17.02 27.95
C PRO A 75 12.60 15.99 27.31
N PRO A 76 11.66 16.40 26.43
CA PRO A 76 10.61 15.52 25.94
C PRO A 76 11.10 14.21 25.31
N GLU A 77 12.19 14.25 24.53
CA GLU A 77 12.76 13.07 23.87
C GLU A 77 13.36 12.08 24.89
N LEU A 78 14.08 12.59 25.88
CA LEU A 78 14.68 11.77 26.95
C LEU A 78 13.62 11.25 27.92
N ARG A 79 12.57 12.03 28.16
CA ARG A 79 11.42 11.58 28.95
C ARG A 79 10.77 10.37 28.30
N SER A 80 10.57 10.39 26.99
CA SER A 80 10.00 9.25 26.24
C SER A 80 10.89 8.02 26.35
N LEU A 81 12.20 8.16 26.18
CA LEU A 81 13.18 7.09 26.33
C LEU A 81 13.13 6.47 27.75
N LEU A 82 13.11 7.30 28.78
CA LEU A 82 13.08 6.83 30.17
C LEU A 82 11.73 6.17 30.50
N MET A 83 10.61 6.72 30.02
CA MET A 83 9.28 6.14 30.23
C MET A 83 9.10 4.79 29.54
N GLU A 84 9.77 4.55 28.43
CA GLU A 84 9.70 3.29 27.69
C GLU A 84 10.58 2.18 28.29
N HIS A 85 11.75 2.55 28.85
CA HIS A 85 12.78 1.58 29.17
C HIS A 85 13.10 1.44 30.68
N LEU A 86 12.67 2.37 31.54
CA LEU A 86 12.85 2.23 32.98
C LEU A 86 11.94 1.16 33.57
N ASP A 87 12.50 0.28 34.38
CA ASP A 87 11.70 -0.71 35.13
C ASP A 87 10.63 -0.04 35.98
N LEU A 88 10.99 1.07 36.65
CA LEU A 88 10.05 1.84 37.45
C LEU A 88 8.86 2.38 36.60
N ALA A 89 9.05 2.76 35.34
CA ALA A 89 8.00 3.21 34.47
C ALA A 89 7.11 2.05 33.95
N ARG A 90 7.72 0.90 33.72
CA ARG A 90 7.07 -0.30 33.18
C ARG A 90 5.96 -0.86 34.08
N PHE A 91 6.12 -0.78 35.40
CA PHE A 91 5.15 -1.32 36.37
C PHE A 91 4.04 -0.31 36.74
N ARG A 92 4.05 0.89 36.20
CA ARG A 92 3.05 1.95 36.51
C ARG A 92 1.63 1.53 36.15
N ASP A 93 1.43 0.93 34.99
CA ASP A 93 0.12 0.59 34.42
C ASP A 93 -0.24 -0.91 34.59
N THR A 94 0.29 -1.54 35.65
CA THR A 94 0.08 -2.98 35.89
C THR A 94 -1.29 -3.25 36.52
N PRO A 95 -2.02 -4.32 36.11
CA PRO A 95 -3.29 -4.71 36.73
C PRO A 95 -3.18 -4.95 38.23
N ASP A 96 -4.33 -4.82 38.94
CA ASP A 96 -4.41 -4.86 40.41
C ASP A 96 -3.82 -6.12 41.06
N ASP A 97 -3.88 -7.24 40.39
CA ASP A 97 -3.33 -8.54 40.82
C ASP A 97 -1.81 -8.66 40.71
N MET A 98 -1.18 -7.78 39.92
CA MET A 98 0.27 -7.73 39.68
C MET A 98 0.95 -6.49 40.32
N ARG A 99 0.28 -5.77 41.22
CA ARG A 99 0.83 -4.56 41.84
C ARG A 99 2.03 -4.84 42.71
N LEU A 100 2.98 -3.91 42.67
CA LEU A 100 4.21 -3.99 43.45
C LEU A 100 3.95 -3.87 44.97
N THR A 101 4.76 -4.55 45.75
CA THR A 101 4.82 -4.31 47.19
C THR A 101 5.58 -3.02 47.50
N ALA A 102 5.38 -2.45 48.71
CA ALA A 102 6.09 -1.25 49.13
C ALA A 102 7.63 -1.44 49.15
N ALA A 103 8.08 -2.66 49.41
CA ALA A 103 9.50 -3.00 49.41
C ALA A 103 10.08 -3.05 48.00
N GLU A 104 9.33 -3.65 47.06
CA GLU A 104 9.72 -3.69 45.63
C GLU A 104 9.75 -2.30 45.01
N LEU A 105 8.73 -1.45 45.28
CA LEU A 105 8.73 -0.08 44.78
C LEU A 105 9.93 0.71 45.29
N ARG A 106 10.26 0.61 46.59
CA ARG A 106 11.47 1.25 47.18
C ARG A 106 12.75 0.75 46.52
N ARG A 107 12.84 -0.56 46.22
CA ARG A 107 14.00 -1.14 45.53
C ARG A 107 14.12 -0.59 44.10
N LEU A 108 13.01 -0.56 43.34
CA LEU A 108 12.99 -0.01 42.00
C LEU A 108 13.31 1.48 41.96
N ALA A 109 12.76 2.27 42.91
CA ALA A 109 13.05 3.69 43.04
C ALA A 109 14.55 3.97 43.40
N ALA A 110 15.18 3.09 44.20
CA ALA A 110 16.59 3.21 44.54
C ALA A 110 17.53 2.88 43.36
N VAL A 111 17.13 1.97 42.48
CA VAL A 111 17.92 1.56 41.28
C VAL A 111 17.61 2.46 40.05
N ALA A 112 16.48 3.14 40.03
CA ALA A 112 16.06 3.96 38.89
C ALA A 112 17.05 5.05 38.47
N PRO A 113 17.76 5.77 39.36
CA PRO A 113 18.78 6.74 38.95
C PRO A 113 19.92 6.11 38.17
N GLU A 114 20.44 4.96 38.60
CA GLU A 114 21.52 4.26 37.90
C GLU A 114 21.05 3.74 36.53
N GLN A 115 19.85 3.14 36.46
CA GLN A 115 19.25 2.72 35.18
C GLN A 115 19.06 3.91 34.25
N ALA A 116 18.52 5.02 34.75
CA ALA A 116 18.29 6.23 33.96
C ALA A 116 19.61 6.80 33.43
N THR A 117 20.67 6.85 34.26
CA THR A 117 21.99 7.30 33.81
C THR A 117 22.50 6.43 32.66
N LYS A 118 22.45 5.10 32.78
CA LYS A 118 22.84 4.19 31.68
C LYS A 118 22.03 4.39 30.42
N LEU A 119 20.73 4.64 30.52
CA LEU A 119 19.88 4.96 29.36
C LEU A 119 20.26 6.31 28.74
N LEU A 120 20.58 7.32 29.56
CA LEU A 120 21.02 8.62 29.07
C LEU A 120 22.40 8.56 28.39
N GLU A 121 23.31 7.70 28.88
CA GLU A 121 24.60 7.41 28.22
C GLU A 121 24.36 6.85 26.79
N THR A 122 23.36 5.98 26.61
CA THR A 122 23.03 5.48 25.24
C THR A 122 22.53 6.58 24.30
N ALA A 123 21.97 7.66 24.86
CA ALA A 123 21.55 8.85 24.13
C ALA A 123 22.64 9.90 23.95
N GLY A 124 23.86 9.64 24.51
CA GLY A 124 25.03 10.50 24.39
C GLY A 124 25.23 11.49 25.56
N TYR A 125 24.54 11.31 26.66
CA TYR A 125 24.65 12.16 27.86
C TYR A 125 25.45 11.43 28.96
N PHE A 126 26.77 11.49 28.86
CA PHE A 126 27.68 10.74 29.74
C PHE A 126 27.90 11.39 31.13
N ASN A 127 27.53 12.66 31.28
CA ASN A 127 27.65 13.43 32.51
C ASN A 127 26.29 13.71 33.17
N ALA A 128 25.25 12.95 32.81
CA ALA A 128 23.94 13.11 33.39
C ALA A 128 23.90 12.77 34.88
N LYS A 129 23.19 13.59 35.65
CA LYS A 129 22.93 13.35 37.07
C LYS A 129 21.45 13.11 37.25
N VAL A 130 21.11 11.97 37.86
CA VAL A 130 19.73 11.57 38.08
C VAL A 130 19.49 11.35 39.56
N ARG A 131 18.39 11.87 40.10
CA ARG A 131 17.95 11.62 41.44
C ARG A 131 16.46 11.32 41.51
N THR A 132 16.05 10.48 42.43
CA THR A 132 14.66 10.20 42.73
C THR A 132 14.21 11.00 43.95
N GLU A 133 13.10 11.71 43.83
CA GLU A 133 12.46 12.45 44.91
C GLU A 133 11.09 11.83 45.21
N GLU A 134 10.77 11.59 46.47
CA GLU A 134 9.42 11.24 46.89
C GLU A 134 8.65 12.54 47.13
N VAL A 135 7.58 12.78 46.35
CA VAL A 135 6.75 13.99 46.42
C VAL A 135 5.36 13.59 46.90
N GLY A 136 4.98 14.02 48.11
CA GLY A 136 3.63 13.89 48.62
C GLY A 136 3.48 13.10 49.94
N ASP A 137 2.42 13.43 50.67
CA ASP A 137 2.09 12.83 51.95
C ASP A 137 1.38 11.50 51.77
N LEU A 138 1.70 10.54 52.60
CA LEU A 138 1.28 9.13 52.52
C LEU A 138 -0.23 8.89 52.81
N SER A 139 -1.08 9.95 52.88
CA SER A 139 -2.44 9.86 53.39
C SER A 139 -3.41 9.14 52.46
N ASP A 140 -3.18 9.15 51.15
CA ASP A 140 -4.15 8.61 50.15
C ASP A 140 -3.77 7.26 49.54
N GLY A 141 -2.69 6.60 50.02
CA GLY A 141 -2.26 5.30 49.52
C GLY A 141 -1.59 5.34 48.13
N VAL A 142 -1.49 6.49 47.50
CA VAL A 142 -0.75 6.74 46.24
C VAL A 142 0.58 7.36 46.59
N ARG A 143 1.67 6.83 46.02
CA ARG A 143 3.02 7.39 46.17
C ARG A 143 3.38 8.13 44.89
N ASN A 144 3.78 9.40 45.04
CA ASN A 144 4.27 10.21 43.95
C ASN A 144 5.78 10.18 43.91
N LEU A 145 6.34 9.63 42.85
CA LEU A 145 7.79 9.56 42.62
C LEU A 145 8.14 10.54 41.51
N ARG A 146 9.14 11.37 41.74
CA ARG A 146 9.69 12.30 40.75
C ARG A 146 11.14 11.93 40.46
N LEU A 147 11.43 11.64 39.20
CA LEU A 147 12.78 11.43 38.70
C LEU A 147 13.28 12.73 38.09
N VAL A 148 14.25 13.37 38.73
CA VAL A 148 14.83 14.64 38.25
C VAL A 148 16.12 14.32 37.50
N VAL A 149 16.18 14.79 36.25
CA VAL A 149 17.30 14.52 35.32
C VAL A 149 17.99 15.83 34.94
N GLU A 150 19.23 15.97 35.37
CA GLU A 150 20.15 17.00 34.91
C GLU A 150 21.05 16.39 33.85
N THR A 151 20.74 16.65 32.56
CA THR A 151 21.35 15.94 31.43
C THR A 151 22.83 16.27 31.21
N GLY A 152 23.24 17.47 31.55
CA GLY A 152 24.52 17.98 31.05
C GLY A 152 24.51 18.18 29.52
N PRO A 153 25.66 18.51 28.93
CA PRO A 153 25.80 18.62 27.48
C PRO A 153 25.82 17.23 26.82
N ARG A 154 25.25 17.14 25.62
CA ARG A 154 25.33 15.93 24.79
C ARG A 154 26.73 15.83 24.18
N ALA A 155 27.29 14.63 24.16
CA ALA A 155 28.58 14.39 23.53
C ALA A 155 28.50 14.56 22.01
N LEU A 156 29.54 15.23 21.46
CA LEU A 156 29.64 15.51 20.03
C LEU A 156 30.78 14.68 19.41
N VAL A 157 30.58 14.28 18.14
CA VAL A 157 31.64 13.62 17.38
C VAL A 157 32.75 14.63 17.10
N ARG A 158 33.94 14.41 17.69
CA ARG A 158 35.12 15.26 17.48
C ARG A 158 35.85 14.89 16.20
N GLN A 159 36.11 13.60 16.02
CA GLN A 159 36.85 13.05 14.90
C GLN A 159 36.15 11.81 14.36
N MET A 160 36.19 11.65 13.03
CA MET A 160 35.65 10.50 12.32
C MET A 160 36.70 10.00 11.32
N ASP A 161 37.18 8.78 11.53
CA ASP A 161 38.11 8.08 10.63
C ASP A 161 37.36 6.88 10.00
N LEU A 162 36.91 7.06 8.75
CA LEU A 162 36.29 6.02 7.96
C LEU A 162 37.27 5.56 6.88
N ARG A 163 37.71 4.30 7.00
CA ARG A 163 38.58 3.66 6.01
C ARG A 163 37.82 2.58 5.25
N ILE A 164 38.03 2.59 3.94
CA ILE A 164 37.53 1.54 3.04
C ILE A 164 38.78 0.80 2.53
N GLU A 165 38.78 -0.50 2.70
CA GLU A 165 39.88 -1.39 2.31
C GLU A 165 39.38 -2.47 1.33
N GLY A 166 40.32 -3.22 0.72
CA GLY A 166 40.03 -4.31 -0.18
C GLY A 166 39.85 -3.89 -1.64
N PRO A 167 39.30 -4.78 -2.47
CA PRO A 167 39.18 -4.60 -3.92
C PRO A 167 38.44 -3.35 -4.35
N LEU A 168 37.44 -2.85 -3.59
CA LEU A 168 36.78 -1.59 -3.86
C LEU A 168 37.78 -0.42 -3.86
N ARG A 169 38.60 -0.32 -2.85
CA ARG A 169 39.64 0.72 -2.71
C ARG A 169 40.67 0.62 -3.83
N THR A 170 41.14 -0.59 -4.09
CA THR A 170 42.13 -0.85 -5.16
C THR A 170 41.57 -0.44 -6.54
N ALA A 171 40.30 -0.75 -6.83
CA ALA A 171 39.65 -0.36 -8.07
C ALA A 171 39.49 1.18 -8.17
N ALA A 172 39.11 1.84 -7.07
CA ALA A 172 38.97 3.30 -7.04
C ALA A 172 40.33 4.00 -7.27
N GLU A 173 41.42 3.50 -6.67
CA GLU A 173 42.79 4.01 -6.86
C GLU A 173 43.29 3.85 -8.30
N ARG A 174 42.83 2.80 -9.00
CA ARG A 174 43.10 2.61 -10.45
C ARG A 174 42.24 3.51 -11.35
N GLY A 175 41.35 4.30 -10.78
CA GLY A 175 40.49 5.23 -11.51
C GLY A 175 39.20 4.63 -12.07
N ASP A 176 38.75 3.45 -11.56
CA ASP A 176 37.44 2.92 -11.91
C ASP A 176 36.36 3.91 -11.45
N LYS A 177 35.52 4.34 -12.40
CA LYS A 177 34.52 5.37 -12.16
C LYS A 177 33.40 4.91 -11.23
N LEU A 178 32.99 3.63 -11.34
CA LEU A 178 31.93 3.09 -10.50
C LEU A 178 32.44 2.88 -9.06
N ALA A 179 33.63 2.32 -8.91
CA ALA A 179 34.27 2.14 -7.61
C ALA A 179 34.51 3.48 -6.91
N THR A 180 35.05 4.49 -7.62
CA THR A 180 35.26 5.84 -7.09
C THR A 180 33.93 6.51 -6.68
N ALA A 181 32.88 6.36 -7.48
CA ALA A 181 31.57 6.90 -7.16
C ALA A 181 30.96 6.23 -5.94
N LEU A 182 31.10 4.89 -5.82
CA LEU A 182 30.60 4.14 -4.68
C LEU A 182 31.36 4.53 -3.40
N GLU A 183 32.69 4.55 -3.42
CA GLU A 183 33.53 4.96 -2.27
C GLU A 183 33.12 6.36 -1.77
N ARG A 184 32.94 7.30 -2.69
CA ARG A 184 32.45 8.66 -2.35
C ARG A 184 31.06 8.60 -1.72
N THR A 185 30.14 7.81 -2.29
CA THR A 185 28.78 7.66 -1.79
C THR A 185 28.77 7.04 -0.39
N LEU A 186 29.59 6.02 -0.13
CA LEU A 186 29.73 5.39 1.18
C LEU A 186 30.21 6.41 2.21
N THR A 187 31.26 7.17 1.89
CA THR A 187 31.81 8.19 2.78
C THR A 187 30.82 9.32 3.06
N GLN A 188 30.17 9.86 2.02
CA GLN A 188 29.22 10.96 2.17
C GLN A 188 27.91 10.60 2.85
N SER A 189 27.54 9.34 2.83
CA SER A 189 26.29 8.84 3.43
C SER A 189 26.42 8.45 4.90
N TRP A 190 27.57 8.67 5.50
CA TRP A 190 27.77 8.44 6.91
C TRP A 190 26.89 9.37 7.76
N GLN A 191 26.13 8.81 8.71
CA GLN A 191 25.08 9.55 9.42
C GLN A 191 25.56 10.27 10.69
N LEU A 192 26.81 10.03 11.12
CA LEU A 192 27.43 10.68 12.28
C LEU A 192 28.62 11.55 11.86
N PRO A 193 28.41 12.69 11.17
CA PRO A 193 29.49 13.57 10.79
C PRO A 193 30.11 14.26 12.01
N VAL A 194 31.30 14.81 11.83
CA VAL A 194 31.96 15.65 12.85
C VAL A 194 31.02 16.77 13.29
N GLN A 195 30.98 17.07 14.58
CA GLN A 195 30.10 18.01 15.30
C GLN A 195 28.63 17.54 15.41
N SER A 196 28.27 16.35 14.98
CA SER A 196 26.95 15.80 15.28
C SER A 196 26.86 15.23 16.69
N GLY A 197 25.65 15.24 17.28
CA GLY A 197 25.40 14.63 18.58
C GLY A 197 25.51 13.11 18.48
N PHE A 198 26.29 12.52 19.37
CA PHE A 198 26.45 11.06 19.44
C PHE A 198 25.23 10.40 20.11
N SER A 199 24.85 9.21 19.65
CA SER A 199 24.06 8.23 20.39
C SER A 199 24.46 6.81 19.97
N GLN A 200 24.24 5.83 20.84
CA GLN A 200 24.47 4.42 20.54
C GLN A 200 23.57 3.93 19.39
N GLY A 201 22.34 4.45 19.33
CA GLY A 201 21.41 4.15 18.24
C GLY A 201 21.91 4.66 16.89
N ASP A 202 22.31 5.93 16.81
CA ASP A 202 22.83 6.53 15.58
C ASP A 202 24.16 5.88 15.16
N TRP A 203 25.00 5.49 16.12
CA TRP A 203 26.22 4.73 15.89
C TRP A 203 25.94 3.37 15.25
N ALA A 204 25.01 2.60 15.81
CA ALA A 204 24.61 1.31 15.25
C ALA A 204 23.94 1.47 13.88
N ALA A 205 23.05 2.44 13.72
CA ALA A 205 22.38 2.73 12.46
C ALA A 205 23.36 3.13 11.34
N SER A 206 24.33 3.99 11.66
CA SER A 206 25.37 4.43 10.71
C SER A 206 26.21 3.27 10.19
N LYS A 207 26.64 2.38 11.07
CA LYS A 207 27.40 1.18 10.70
C LYS A 207 26.57 0.24 9.82
N ASN A 208 25.33 -0.04 10.25
CA ASN A 208 24.44 -0.92 9.50
C ASN A 208 24.11 -0.35 8.11
N ALA A 209 23.87 0.97 8.02
CA ALA A 209 23.58 1.63 6.75
C ALA A 209 24.79 1.60 5.79
N LEU A 210 26.01 1.83 6.31
CA LEU A 210 27.24 1.74 5.52
C LEU A 210 27.43 0.33 4.95
N LEU A 211 27.29 -0.68 5.80
CA LEU A 211 27.46 -2.09 5.43
C LEU A 211 26.37 -2.54 4.43
N ALA A 212 25.11 -2.22 4.69
CA ALA A 212 24.00 -2.56 3.81
C ALA A 212 24.19 -1.94 2.42
N ARG A 213 24.64 -0.68 2.36
CA ARG A 213 24.88 0.01 1.09
C ARG A 213 26.03 -0.61 0.29
N ALA A 214 27.14 -0.96 0.94
CA ALA A 214 28.25 -1.66 0.27
C ALA A 214 27.78 -3.01 -0.28
N ARG A 215 27.04 -3.77 0.54
CA ARG A 215 26.50 -5.09 0.16
C ARG A 215 25.52 -5.01 -1.00
N ALA A 216 24.64 -4.01 -1.00
CA ALA A 216 23.65 -3.80 -2.06
C ALA A 216 24.27 -3.38 -3.40
N GLN A 217 25.50 -2.84 -3.39
CA GLN A 217 26.14 -2.26 -4.58
C GLN A 217 27.44 -2.97 -4.97
N GLY A 218 27.38 -4.28 -5.13
CA GLY A 218 28.47 -5.08 -5.73
C GLY A 218 29.32 -5.85 -4.74
N TYR A 219 29.27 -5.60 -3.45
CA TYR A 219 30.15 -6.18 -2.44
C TYR A 219 29.40 -6.94 -1.35
N PRO A 220 28.66 -8.03 -1.67
CA PRO A 220 27.79 -8.71 -0.70
C PRO A 220 28.55 -9.32 0.48
N LEU A 221 29.84 -9.60 0.34
CA LEU A 221 30.72 -10.10 1.42
C LEU A 221 31.38 -8.98 2.22
N ALA A 222 31.02 -7.71 2.00
CA ALA A 222 31.55 -6.61 2.78
C ALA A 222 31.29 -6.81 4.29
N ARG A 223 32.31 -6.49 5.09
CA ARG A 223 32.28 -6.62 6.55
C ARG A 223 33.05 -5.50 7.22
N MET A 224 32.73 -5.25 8.47
CA MET A 224 33.54 -4.35 9.29
C MET A 224 34.65 -5.13 9.96
N THR A 225 35.89 -4.71 9.73
CA THR A 225 37.09 -5.29 10.37
C THR A 225 37.46 -4.54 11.64
N HIS A 226 37.13 -3.25 11.70
CA HIS A 226 37.32 -2.42 12.88
C HIS A 226 36.13 -1.48 13.07
N SER A 227 35.67 -1.28 14.32
CA SER A 227 34.57 -0.40 14.63
C SER A 227 34.65 0.00 16.12
N GLU A 228 35.10 1.21 16.38
CA GLU A 228 35.34 1.72 17.73
C GLU A 228 34.76 3.14 17.87
N ALA A 229 34.19 3.43 19.03
CA ALA A 229 33.78 4.77 19.43
C ALA A 229 34.38 5.03 20.84
N VAL A 230 35.35 5.90 20.94
CA VAL A 230 36.02 6.26 22.17
C VAL A 230 35.37 7.51 22.75
N VAL A 231 34.73 7.36 23.90
CA VAL A 231 34.04 8.45 24.58
C VAL A 231 35.00 9.13 25.57
N GLN A 232 35.17 10.45 25.41
CA GLN A 232 35.88 11.33 26.34
C GLN A 232 34.81 12.08 27.15
N ALA A 233 34.37 11.46 28.25
CA ALA A 233 33.24 11.95 29.03
C ALA A 233 33.51 13.36 29.60
N ASP A 234 34.72 13.64 30.09
CA ASP A 234 35.09 14.93 30.68
C ASP A 234 34.92 16.09 29.68
N ASP A 235 35.20 15.84 28.39
CA ASP A 235 35.14 16.84 27.33
C ASP A 235 33.82 16.78 26.55
N ASN A 236 32.93 15.83 26.81
CA ASN A 236 31.73 15.52 26.06
C ASN A 236 32.02 15.32 24.57
N GLN A 237 33.05 14.57 24.24
CA GLN A 237 33.51 14.30 22.89
C GLN A 237 33.61 12.80 22.63
N VAL A 238 33.43 12.43 21.35
CA VAL A 238 33.55 11.03 20.88
C VAL A 238 34.40 10.99 19.63
N ASP A 239 35.43 10.11 19.65
CA ASP A 239 36.22 9.79 18.46
C ASP A 239 35.74 8.48 17.88
N ILE A 240 35.48 8.49 16.56
CA ILE A 240 34.93 7.35 15.83
C ILE A 240 35.97 6.83 14.84
N ALA A 241 36.23 5.53 14.86
CA ALA A 241 37.05 4.83 13.87
C ALA A 241 36.30 3.63 13.32
N VAL A 242 36.19 3.54 11.98
CA VAL A 242 35.53 2.44 11.28
C VAL A 242 36.37 2.01 10.09
N THR A 243 36.59 0.71 9.94
CA THR A 243 37.22 0.13 8.75
C THR A 243 36.27 -0.87 8.10
N LEU A 244 35.91 -0.59 6.85
CA LEU A 244 35.08 -1.44 6.00
C LEU A 244 35.99 -2.21 5.03
N GLU A 245 36.04 -3.53 5.14
CA GLU A 245 36.64 -4.44 4.16
C GLU A 245 35.57 -4.80 3.13
N SER A 246 35.79 -4.44 1.86
CA SER A 246 34.78 -4.64 0.81
C SER A 246 34.59 -6.10 0.41
N GLY A 247 35.63 -6.91 0.46
CA GLY A 247 35.67 -8.18 -0.26
C GLY A 247 35.63 -7.98 -1.79
N PRO A 248 35.56 -9.05 -2.58
CA PRO A 248 35.53 -8.98 -4.05
C PRO A 248 34.25 -8.36 -4.59
N LEU A 249 34.35 -7.75 -5.78
CA LEU A 249 33.18 -7.31 -6.55
C LEU A 249 32.46 -8.54 -7.10
N PHE A 250 31.17 -8.67 -6.83
CA PHE A 250 30.34 -9.72 -7.41
C PHE A 250 29.76 -9.27 -8.74
N THR A 251 29.78 -10.17 -9.72
CA THR A 251 29.11 -10.00 -11.01
C THR A 251 28.05 -11.07 -11.19
N LEU A 252 26.97 -10.70 -11.89
CA LEU A 252 25.81 -11.57 -12.11
C LEU A 252 26.14 -12.60 -13.21
N GLY A 253 26.02 -13.86 -12.87
CA GLY A 253 26.21 -15.00 -13.75
C GLY A 253 24.91 -15.51 -14.37
N GLU A 254 24.89 -16.79 -14.69
CA GLU A 254 23.74 -17.46 -15.30
C GLU A 254 22.51 -17.47 -14.39
N LEU A 255 21.34 -17.40 -15.03
CA LEU A 255 20.05 -17.46 -14.36
C LEU A 255 19.62 -18.92 -14.20
N THR A 256 19.35 -19.33 -12.97
CA THR A 256 18.72 -20.60 -12.63
C THR A 256 17.29 -20.36 -12.15
N VAL A 257 16.33 -21.08 -12.71
CA VAL A 257 14.91 -20.91 -12.38
C VAL A 257 14.37 -22.18 -11.75
N GLU A 258 13.79 -22.04 -10.56
CA GLU A 258 13.20 -23.14 -9.78
C GLU A 258 11.70 -22.92 -9.57
N GLY A 259 10.92 -24.00 -9.53
CA GLY A 259 9.51 -23.97 -9.18
C GLY A 259 8.52 -23.82 -10.34
N LEU A 260 8.99 -23.73 -11.59
CA LEU A 260 8.13 -23.73 -12.78
C LEU A 260 7.46 -25.10 -12.98
N LYS A 261 6.18 -25.07 -13.37
CA LYS A 261 5.38 -26.27 -13.67
C LYS A 261 4.69 -26.18 -15.04
N HIS A 262 4.18 -25.03 -15.39
CA HIS A 262 3.34 -24.82 -16.58
C HIS A 262 3.82 -23.66 -17.44
N GLN A 263 4.49 -22.67 -16.84
CA GLN A 263 5.00 -21.52 -17.57
C GLN A 263 6.36 -21.87 -18.21
N PRO A 264 6.64 -21.40 -19.43
CA PRO A 264 7.95 -21.60 -20.03
C PRO A 264 9.00 -20.74 -19.33
N GLU A 265 10.19 -21.28 -19.14
CA GLU A 265 11.32 -20.57 -18.51
C GLU A 265 11.67 -19.26 -19.21
N GLU A 266 11.45 -19.20 -20.51
CA GLU A 266 11.63 -18.00 -21.32
C GLU A 266 10.75 -16.82 -20.83
N SER A 267 9.60 -17.07 -20.24
CA SER A 267 8.75 -16.04 -19.62
C SER A 267 9.43 -15.37 -18.42
N VAL A 268 10.33 -16.06 -17.74
CA VAL A 268 11.15 -15.55 -16.64
C VAL A 268 12.38 -14.84 -17.16
N ARG A 269 13.15 -15.53 -18.04
CA ARG A 269 14.41 -15.02 -18.59
C ARG A 269 14.25 -13.67 -19.28
N ARG A 270 13.20 -13.49 -20.05
CA ARG A 270 12.91 -12.21 -20.74
C ARG A 270 12.72 -11.03 -19.80
N LEU A 271 12.33 -11.27 -18.55
CA LEU A 271 12.08 -10.23 -17.56
C LEU A 271 13.31 -9.92 -16.70
N ALA A 272 14.42 -10.64 -16.85
CA ALA A 272 15.61 -10.51 -16.01
C ALA A 272 16.14 -9.07 -15.97
N GLY A 273 16.30 -8.42 -17.13
CA GLY A 273 16.67 -7.00 -17.21
C GLY A 273 18.12 -6.70 -16.78
N TYR A 274 18.96 -7.71 -16.58
CA TYR A 274 20.39 -7.58 -16.35
C TYR A 274 21.17 -8.30 -17.46
N GLN A 275 22.46 -8.00 -17.58
CA GLN A 275 23.39 -8.64 -18.51
C GLN A 275 24.34 -9.57 -17.75
N LEU A 276 24.82 -10.64 -18.40
CA LEU A 276 25.88 -11.47 -17.86
C LEU A 276 27.12 -10.62 -17.56
N HIS A 277 27.79 -10.94 -16.47
CA HIS A 277 28.99 -10.25 -15.95
C HIS A 277 28.74 -8.79 -15.52
N GLN A 278 27.48 -8.32 -15.49
CA GLN A 278 27.14 -7.01 -14.94
C GLN A 278 27.43 -6.99 -13.42
N PRO A 279 28.00 -5.92 -12.87
CA PRO A 279 28.16 -5.79 -11.42
C PRO A 279 26.85 -6.00 -10.68
N TYR A 280 26.89 -6.78 -9.60
CA TYR A 280 25.75 -7.01 -8.74
C TYR A 280 25.20 -5.68 -8.19
N ASN A 281 23.91 -5.56 -8.25
CA ASN A 281 23.18 -4.48 -7.60
C ASN A 281 21.85 -5.04 -7.12
N GLU A 282 21.61 -4.99 -5.83
CA GLU A 282 20.40 -5.51 -5.19
C GLU A 282 19.12 -4.96 -5.83
N LYS A 283 19.12 -3.66 -6.17
CA LYS A 283 17.99 -3.02 -6.82
C LYS A 283 17.62 -3.67 -8.16
N LEU A 284 18.60 -4.12 -8.95
CA LEU A 284 18.32 -4.82 -10.21
C LEU A 284 17.57 -6.13 -9.98
N LEU A 285 17.92 -6.87 -8.94
CA LEU A 285 17.25 -8.12 -8.58
C LEU A 285 15.87 -7.88 -7.97
N LEU A 286 15.72 -6.85 -7.15
CA LEU A 286 14.42 -6.43 -6.62
C LEU A 286 13.48 -5.94 -7.74
N ASP A 287 13.98 -5.13 -8.66
CA ASP A 287 13.22 -4.67 -9.84
C ASP A 287 12.83 -5.87 -10.74
N PHE A 288 13.68 -6.89 -10.84
CA PHE A 288 13.36 -8.14 -11.56
C PHE A 288 12.28 -8.93 -10.83
N GLN A 289 12.39 -9.09 -9.51
CA GLN A 289 11.37 -9.74 -8.68
C GLN A 289 10.03 -9.04 -8.80
N GLU A 290 10.01 -7.71 -8.75
CA GLU A 290 8.80 -6.90 -8.91
C GLU A 290 8.16 -7.11 -10.29
N ARG A 291 8.97 -7.13 -11.36
CA ARG A 291 8.48 -7.45 -12.71
C ARG A 291 7.83 -8.82 -12.78
N LEU A 292 8.45 -9.85 -12.17
CA LEU A 292 7.89 -11.21 -12.15
C LEU A 292 6.53 -11.25 -11.45
N VAL A 293 6.42 -10.67 -10.26
CA VAL A 293 5.15 -10.62 -9.50
C VAL A 293 4.12 -9.78 -10.25
N GLY A 294 4.53 -8.65 -10.83
CA GLY A 294 3.68 -7.76 -11.62
C GLY A 294 3.04 -8.41 -12.85
N THR A 295 3.59 -9.53 -13.35
CA THR A 295 2.96 -10.27 -14.45
C THR A 295 1.63 -10.92 -14.09
N GLN A 296 1.38 -11.16 -12.81
CA GLN A 296 0.24 -11.94 -12.30
C GLN A 296 0.23 -13.42 -12.78
N LEU A 297 1.36 -13.89 -13.29
CA LEU A 297 1.58 -15.30 -13.62
C LEU A 297 2.10 -16.09 -12.42
N PHE A 298 2.67 -15.37 -11.46
CA PHE A 298 3.32 -15.91 -10.27
C PHE A 298 2.69 -15.32 -9.01
N ASP A 299 2.37 -16.16 -8.04
CA ASP A 299 1.89 -15.76 -6.72
C ASP A 299 3.02 -15.15 -5.89
N SER A 300 4.22 -15.72 -6.05
CA SER A 300 5.42 -15.20 -5.43
C SER A 300 6.64 -15.51 -6.30
N ALA A 301 7.61 -14.63 -6.25
CA ALA A 301 8.92 -14.79 -6.82
C ALA A 301 9.96 -14.27 -5.83
N SER A 302 11.09 -14.97 -5.68
CA SER A 302 12.28 -14.49 -4.98
C SER A 302 13.43 -14.54 -5.97
N VAL A 303 14.18 -13.46 -6.08
CA VAL A 303 15.35 -13.33 -6.95
C VAL A 303 16.54 -13.04 -6.07
N GLU A 304 17.46 -13.97 -5.96
CA GLU A 304 18.56 -13.89 -5.02
C GLU A 304 19.87 -14.38 -5.62
N ILE A 305 20.96 -13.90 -5.08
CA ILE A 305 22.28 -14.51 -5.21
C ILE A 305 22.62 -15.20 -3.89
N GLN A 306 23.49 -16.20 -3.93
CA GLN A 306 24.02 -16.86 -2.75
C GLN A 306 25.54 -16.61 -2.66
N PRO A 307 25.98 -15.47 -2.12
CA PRO A 307 27.39 -15.12 -2.06
C PRO A 307 28.25 -16.13 -1.30
N GLU A 308 27.65 -16.78 -0.30
CA GLU A 308 28.32 -17.79 0.54
C GLU A 308 28.54 -19.14 -0.18
N SER A 309 27.82 -19.40 -1.27
CA SER A 309 27.97 -20.63 -2.07
C SER A 309 29.22 -20.61 -2.94
N VAL A 310 29.81 -19.45 -3.15
CA VAL A 310 31.00 -19.26 -3.97
C VAL A 310 32.17 -18.90 -3.07
N THR A 311 33.21 -19.75 -3.07
CA THR A 311 34.44 -19.44 -2.34
C THR A 311 35.37 -18.63 -3.26
N PRO A 312 35.56 -17.31 -2.96
CA PRO A 312 36.47 -16.50 -3.77
C PRO A 312 37.89 -17.04 -3.73
N PRO A 313 38.56 -17.14 -4.87
CA PRO A 313 40.00 -17.44 -4.86
C PRO A 313 40.77 -16.40 -4.04
N PRO A 314 41.87 -16.79 -3.37
CA PRO A 314 42.72 -15.84 -2.65
C PRO A 314 43.15 -14.69 -3.56
N GLY A 315 42.86 -13.44 -3.14
CA GLY A 315 43.20 -12.24 -3.91
C GLY A 315 42.28 -11.94 -5.10
N ALA A 316 41.16 -12.65 -5.27
CA ALA A 316 40.20 -12.34 -6.33
C ALA A 316 39.59 -10.96 -6.14
N GLU A 317 39.69 -10.11 -7.15
CA GLU A 317 39.07 -8.79 -7.16
C GLU A 317 37.59 -8.85 -7.59
N THR A 318 37.25 -9.82 -8.44
CA THR A 318 35.89 -10.02 -8.99
C THR A 318 35.53 -11.50 -8.92
N VAL A 319 34.26 -11.79 -8.63
CA VAL A 319 33.69 -13.12 -8.51
C VAL A 319 32.33 -13.17 -9.20
N GLU A 320 32.14 -14.15 -10.07
CA GLU A 320 30.84 -14.40 -10.70
C GLU A 320 29.97 -15.28 -9.79
N VAL A 321 28.68 -14.92 -9.66
CA VAL A 321 27.70 -15.66 -8.88
C VAL A 321 26.43 -15.92 -9.68
N PRO A 322 25.89 -17.16 -9.70
CA PRO A 322 24.63 -17.43 -10.36
C PRO A 322 23.48 -16.70 -9.69
N VAL A 323 22.50 -16.28 -10.49
CA VAL A 323 21.24 -15.69 -10.01
C VAL A 323 20.20 -16.79 -9.93
N THR A 324 19.66 -17.02 -8.75
CA THR A 324 18.60 -18.01 -8.52
C THR A 324 17.25 -17.33 -8.40
N VAL A 325 16.29 -17.78 -9.20
CA VAL A 325 14.90 -17.34 -9.14
C VAL A 325 14.03 -18.49 -8.64
N LYS A 326 13.43 -18.32 -7.48
CA LYS A 326 12.46 -19.28 -6.91
C LYS A 326 11.06 -18.77 -7.15
N ILE A 327 10.24 -19.55 -7.82
CA ILE A 327 8.91 -19.13 -8.26
C ILE A 327 7.84 -20.07 -7.70
N ARG A 328 6.72 -19.49 -7.32
CA ARG A 328 5.45 -20.19 -7.15
C ARG A 328 4.47 -19.67 -8.20
N GLU A 329 4.10 -20.53 -9.14
CA GLU A 329 3.13 -20.17 -10.17
C GLU A 329 1.75 -19.88 -9.57
N ALA A 330 1.08 -18.86 -10.10
CA ALA A 330 -0.32 -18.59 -9.80
C ALA A 330 -1.22 -19.69 -10.39
N ALA A 331 -2.36 -19.93 -9.77
CA ALA A 331 -3.33 -20.91 -10.26
C ALA A 331 -3.69 -20.61 -11.72
N ARG A 332 -3.71 -21.64 -12.57
CA ARG A 332 -4.05 -21.49 -14.01
C ARG A 332 -5.44 -20.92 -14.21
N GLN A 333 -6.37 -21.31 -13.36
CA GLN A 333 -7.76 -20.88 -13.37
C GLN A 333 -8.10 -20.32 -12.01
N GLN A 334 -8.78 -19.18 -12.00
CA GLN A 334 -9.23 -18.53 -10.78
C GLN A 334 -10.65 -18.03 -11.01
N VAL A 335 -11.50 -18.25 -10.03
CA VAL A 335 -12.83 -17.66 -9.98
C VAL A 335 -12.90 -16.75 -8.77
N THR A 336 -13.32 -15.53 -8.99
CA THR A 336 -13.58 -14.54 -7.93
C THR A 336 -15.08 -14.25 -7.92
N LEU A 337 -15.70 -14.39 -6.78
CA LEU A 337 -17.11 -14.05 -6.59
C LEU A 337 -17.20 -12.70 -5.88
N GLY A 338 -18.13 -11.87 -6.30
CA GLY A 338 -18.40 -10.59 -5.65
C GLY A 338 -19.88 -10.45 -5.37
N ILE A 339 -20.20 -9.89 -4.21
CA ILE A 339 -21.54 -9.45 -3.85
C ILE A 339 -21.48 -7.97 -3.44
N GLY A 340 -22.51 -7.23 -3.77
CA GLY A 340 -22.57 -5.81 -3.44
C GLY A 340 -24.01 -5.36 -3.26
N TYR A 341 -24.13 -4.17 -2.71
CA TYR A 341 -25.39 -3.43 -2.66
C TYR A 341 -25.09 -1.94 -2.80
N GLN A 342 -25.78 -1.29 -3.69
CA GLN A 342 -25.80 0.17 -3.83
C GLN A 342 -27.23 0.65 -3.87
N THR A 343 -27.49 1.84 -3.36
CA THR A 343 -28.86 2.39 -3.32
C THR A 343 -29.46 2.54 -4.71
N VAL A 344 -28.62 2.76 -5.70
CA VAL A 344 -28.99 2.94 -7.10
C VAL A 344 -29.26 1.62 -7.80
N ASP A 345 -28.25 0.74 -7.80
CA ASP A 345 -28.26 -0.51 -8.56
C ASP A 345 -28.95 -1.66 -7.81
N GLY A 346 -29.28 -1.44 -6.52
CA GLY A 346 -29.80 -2.49 -5.66
C GLY A 346 -28.75 -3.57 -5.35
N PRO A 347 -29.18 -4.78 -5.05
CA PRO A 347 -28.28 -5.91 -4.87
C PRO A 347 -27.56 -6.25 -6.18
N SER A 348 -26.28 -6.56 -6.08
CA SER A 348 -25.45 -6.96 -7.21
C SER A 348 -24.67 -8.24 -6.88
N ALA A 349 -24.44 -9.04 -7.90
CA ALA A 349 -23.57 -10.19 -7.86
C ALA A 349 -22.62 -10.16 -9.05
N SER A 350 -21.38 -10.55 -8.83
CA SER A 350 -20.39 -10.64 -9.90
C SER A 350 -19.61 -11.95 -9.84
N VAL A 351 -19.23 -12.43 -11.00
CA VAL A 351 -18.35 -13.58 -11.19
C VAL A 351 -17.24 -13.15 -12.13
N GLU A 352 -16.01 -13.26 -11.70
CA GLU A 352 -14.85 -13.05 -12.55
C GLU A 352 -14.08 -14.37 -12.69
N TYR A 353 -13.92 -14.82 -13.91
CA TYR A 353 -13.12 -15.98 -14.28
C TYR A 353 -11.84 -15.52 -14.96
N THR A 354 -10.70 -15.98 -14.48
CA THR A 354 -9.39 -15.73 -15.08
C THR A 354 -8.73 -17.05 -15.45
N HIS A 355 -8.30 -17.17 -16.70
CA HIS A 355 -7.47 -18.27 -17.19
C HIS A 355 -6.13 -17.76 -17.69
N ARG A 356 -5.02 -18.18 -17.07
CA ARG A 356 -3.67 -17.64 -17.33
C ARG A 356 -2.91 -18.33 -18.47
N LYS A 357 -3.49 -19.34 -19.09
CA LYS A 357 -2.91 -20.06 -20.25
C LYS A 357 -4.01 -20.84 -20.99
N PRO A 358 -5.06 -20.18 -21.53
CA PRO A 358 -6.13 -20.86 -22.23
C PRO A 358 -5.60 -21.57 -23.47
N PHE A 359 -6.06 -22.78 -23.73
CA PHE A 359 -5.66 -23.63 -24.86
C PHE A 359 -4.14 -23.87 -24.96
N GLY A 360 -3.38 -23.68 -23.89
CA GLY A 360 -1.91 -23.78 -23.91
C GLY A 360 -1.17 -22.55 -24.48
N LEU A 361 -1.90 -21.53 -24.91
CA LEU A 361 -1.33 -20.28 -25.47
C LEU A 361 -0.79 -19.39 -24.35
N ASN A 362 0.26 -18.63 -24.64
CA ASN A 362 0.86 -17.68 -23.69
C ASN A 362 0.05 -16.35 -23.67
N ILE A 363 -1.22 -16.46 -23.31
CA ILE A 363 -2.17 -15.35 -23.15
C ILE A 363 -2.93 -15.52 -21.85
N ARG A 364 -3.52 -14.43 -21.36
CA ARG A 364 -4.46 -14.43 -20.24
C ARG A 364 -5.84 -14.06 -20.75
N GLU A 365 -6.84 -14.82 -20.37
CA GLU A 365 -8.24 -14.51 -20.55
C GLU A 365 -8.84 -14.11 -19.21
N ARG A 366 -9.64 -13.07 -19.20
CA ARG A 366 -10.45 -12.64 -18.05
C ARG A 366 -11.86 -12.33 -18.52
N THR A 367 -12.83 -13.05 -17.97
CA THR A 367 -14.25 -12.85 -18.25
C THR A 367 -14.97 -12.46 -16.97
N LYS A 368 -15.64 -11.31 -16.98
CA LYS A 368 -16.42 -10.77 -15.87
C LYS A 368 -17.89 -10.70 -16.25
N LEU A 369 -18.75 -11.29 -15.43
CA LEU A 369 -20.20 -11.10 -15.46
C LEU A 369 -20.61 -10.34 -14.20
N GLU A 370 -21.32 -9.25 -14.35
CA GLU A 370 -21.90 -8.48 -13.25
C GLU A 370 -23.39 -8.29 -13.49
N LEU A 371 -24.19 -8.63 -12.50
CA LEU A 371 -25.65 -8.54 -12.54
C LEU A 371 -26.14 -7.70 -11.37
N ALA A 372 -26.76 -6.58 -11.67
CA ALA A 372 -27.48 -5.73 -10.75
C ALA A 372 -28.89 -5.43 -11.31
N LYS A 373 -29.73 -4.81 -10.51
CA LYS A 373 -31.11 -4.52 -10.91
C LYS A 373 -31.15 -3.59 -12.13
N THR A 374 -30.36 -2.53 -12.13
CA THR A 374 -30.35 -1.50 -13.18
C THR A 374 -29.22 -1.69 -14.18
N ARG A 375 -28.18 -2.47 -13.84
CA ARG A 375 -26.98 -2.61 -14.65
C ARG A 375 -26.55 -4.06 -14.80
N GLN A 376 -26.30 -4.48 -16.04
CA GLN A 376 -25.79 -5.81 -16.36
C GLN A 376 -24.58 -5.64 -17.28
N VAL A 377 -23.48 -6.33 -16.96
CA VAL A 377 -22.22 -6.23 -17.71
C VAL A 377 -21.67 -7.63 -17.96
N LEU A 378 -21.33 -7.91 -19.20
CA LEU A 378 -20.49 -9.03 -19.61
C LEU A 378 -19.25 -8.46 -20.31
N GLU A 379 -18.08 -8.75 -19.77
CA GLU A 379 -16.81 -8.29 -20.34
C GLU A 379 -15.84 -9.47 -20.43
N THR A 380 -15.23 -9.62 -21.60
CA THR A 380 -14.14 -10.58 -21.83
C THR A 380 -12.92 -9.83 -22.35
N GLU A 381 -11.79 -10.00 -21.69
CA GLU A 381 -10.48 -9.46 -22.09
C GLU A 381 -9.51 -10.62 -22.34
N ILE A 382 -8.84 -10.57 -23.46
CA ILE A 382 -7.71 -11.43 -23.80
C ILE A 382 -6.47 -10.53 -23.88
N SER A 383 -5.42 -10.91 -23.18
CA SER A 383 -4.16 -10.15 -23.18
C SER A 383 -2.95 -11.04 -23.32
N SER A 384 -1.90 -10.53 -23.97
CA SER A 384 -0.60 -11.19 -24.01
C SER A 384 0.03 -11.24 -22.62
N HIS A 385 0.97 -12.15 -22.39
CA HIS A 385 1.87 -12.04 -21.25
C HIS A 385 2.71 -10.76 -21.37
N PRO A 386 3.07 -10.10 -20.24
CA PRO A 386 3.89 -8.90 -20.26
C PRO A 386 5.24 -9.11 -20.93
N GLN A 387 5.67 -8.10 -21.68
CA GLN A 387 6.99 -8.01 -22.28
C GLN A 387 8.02 -7.46 -21.26
N PRO A 388 9.33 -7.42 -21.58
CA PRO A 388 10.37 -6.87 -20.70
C PRO A 388 10.11 -5.45 -20.20
N ASN A 389 9.45 -4.61 -21.00
CA ASN A 389 9.03 -3.26 -20.66
C ASN A 389 7.71 -3.20 -19.87
N MET A 390 7.20 -4.35 -19.40
CA MET A 390 5.90 -4.51 -18.73
C MET A 390 4.68 -4.14 -19.58
N GLN A 391 4.85 -4.02 -20.89
CA GLN A 391 3.77 -3.78 -21.84
C GLN A 391 3.10 -5.09 -22.25
N ARG A 392 1.76 -5.10 -22.32
CA ARG A 392 0.93 -6.21 -22.82
C ARG A 392 -0.04 -5.71 -23.86
N SER A 393 -0.24 -6.46 -24.92
CA SER A 393 -1.30 -6.24 -25.88
C SER A 393 -2.62 -6.78 -25.33
N LEU A 394 -3.73 -6.12 -25.62
CA LEU A 394 -5.05 -6.55 -25.16
C LEU A 394 -6.10 -6.38 -26.25
N ALA A 395 -7.08 -7.25 -26.18
CA ALA A 395 -8.34 -7.17 -26.90
C ALA A 395 -9.47 -7.41 -25.90
N SER A 396 -10.50 -6.57 -25.89
CA SER A 396 -11.66 -6.79 -25.02
C SER A 396 -12.97 -6.53 -25.77
N VAL A 397 -13.99 -7.27 -25.35
CA VAL A 397 -15.37 -7.06 -25.76
C VAL A 397 -16.21 -6.90 -24.51
N ARG A 398 -17.01 -5.84 -24.46
CA ARG A 398 -17.90 -5.52 -23.35
C ARG A 398 -19.31 -5.26 -23.86
N LEU A 399 -20.25 -5.99 -23.31
CA LEU A 399 -21.68 -5.77 -23.47
C LEU A 399 -22.23 -5.23 -22.14
N GLU A 400 -22.85 -4.08 -22.18
CA GLU A 400 -23.44 -3.43 -21.01
C GLU A 400 -24.89 -3.05 -21.32
N ARG A 401 -25.79 -3.39 -20.40
CA ARG A 401 -27.16 -2.92 -20.40
C ARG A 401 -27.41 -2.09 -19.15
N LEU A 402 -27.81 -0.86 -19.32
CA LEU A 402 -28.19 0.07 -18.27
C LEU A 402 -29.68 0.40 -18.41
N ASP A 403 -30.46 0.12 -17.37
CA ASP A 403 -31.90 0.41 -17.27
C ASP A 403 -32.09 1.54 -16.28
N ASP A 404 -32.23 2.77 -16.80
CA ASP A 404 -32.40 3.99 -16.01
C ASP A 404 -33.85 4.47 -16.11
N ASN A 405 -34.72 3.87 -15.29
CA ASN A 405 -36.14 4.18 -15.03
C ASN A 405 -37.05 4.56 -16.23
N ASN A 406 -36.50 5.14 -17.28
CA ASN A 406 -37.26 5.58 -18.47
C ASN A 406 -36.50 5.42 -19.78
N GLN A 407 -35.28 4.87 -19.70
CA GLN A 407 -34.43 4.67 -20.84
C GLN A 407 -33.59 3.40 -20.66
N VAL A 408 -33.56 2.53 -21.66
CA VAL A 408 -32.69 1.35 -21.71
C VAL A 408 -31.57 1.59 -22.70
N ASN A 409 -30.35 1.65 -22.22
CA ASN A 409 -29.14 1.78 -23.03
C ASN A 409 -28.42 0.43 -23.09
N THR A 410 -28.22 -0.10 -24.29
CA THR A 410 -27.40 -1.29 -24.53
C THR A 410 -26.18 -0.88 -25.33
N ASN A 411 -24.98 -1.13 -24.74
CA ASN A 411 -23.70 -0.73 -25.31
C ASN A 411 -22.86 -1.97 -25.60
N LEU A 412 -22.38 -2.09 -26.82
CA LEU A 412 -21.36 -3.06 -27.21
C LEU A 412 -20.08 -2.28 -27.52
N SER A 413 -19.02 -2.52 -26.77
CA SER A 413 -17.72 -1.94 -27.05
C SER A 413 -16.66 -3.01 -27.27
N THR A 414 -15.82 -2.78 -28.26
CA THR A 414 -14.63 -3.61 -28.54
C THR A 414 -13.41 -2.71 -28.47
N ARG A 415 -12.41 -3.13 -27.70
CA ARG A 415 -11.15 -2.40 -27.53
C ARG A 415 -9.99 -3.25 -27.99
N LEU A 416 -9.08 -2.65 -28.74
CA LEU A 416 -7.82 -3.24 -29.17
C LEU A 416 -6.69 -2.26 -28.82
N GLY A 417 -5.69 -2.73 -28.10
CA GLY A 417 -4.65 -1.83 -27.68
C GLY A 417 -3.52 -2.49 -26.90
N TYR A 418 -2.82 -1.68 -26.15
CA TYR A 418 -1.78 -2.13 -25.26
C TYR A 418 -1.81 -1.35 -23.94
N ALA A 419 -1.52 -2.08 -22.88
CA ALA A 419 -1.40 -1.57 -21.52
C ALA A 419 0.03 -1.71 -21.02
N LYS A 420 0.47 -0.75 -20.20
CA LYS A 420 1.66 -0.83 -19.39
C LYS A 420 1.26 -0.52 -17.95
N GLU A 421 1.38 -1.52 -17.09
CA GLU A 421 1.03 -1.41 -15.67
C GLU A 421 2.32 -1.43 -14.87
N THR A 422 2.70 -0.27 -14.34
CA THR A 422 3.92 -0.10 -13.52
C THR A 422 3.61 0.86 -12.39
N GLU A 423 4.20 0.68 -11.22
CA GLU A 423 4.13 1.70 -10.18
C GLU A 423 5.15 2.81 -10.44
N PRO A 424 4.79 4.08 -10.27
CA PRO A 424 3.49 4.62 -9.84
C PRO A 424 2.53 4.99 -10.98
N GLU A 425 2.75 4.50 -12.19
CA GLU A 425 2.01 4.95 -13.39
C GLU A 425 1.52 3.78 -14.25
N ASP A 426 0.21 3.81 -14.60
CA ASP A 426 -0.35 2.91 -15.61
C ASP A 426 -0.69 3.70 -16.87
N ARG A 427 -0.49 3.09 -18.02
CA ARG A 427 -0.87 3.63 -19.34
C ARG A 427 -1.64 2.59 -20.13
N LEU A 428 -2.73 3.02 -20.76
CA LEU A 428 -3.54 2.21 -21.66
C LEU A 428 -3.82 3.00 -22.92
N THR A 429 -3.34 2.51 -24.07
CA THR A 429 -3.61 3.09 -25.39
C THR A 429 -4.46 2.10 -26.18
N TYR A 430 -5.61 2.54 -26.68
CA TYR A 430 -6.53 1.63 -27.36
C TYR A 430 -7.38 2.34 -28.41
N VAL A 431 -7.71 1.58 -29.43
CA VAL A 431 -8.81 1.91 -30.35
C VAL A 431 -10.09 1.28 -29.78
N GLU A 432 -11.16 2.03 -29.73
CA GLU A 432 -12.47 1.57 -29.29
C GLU A 432 -13.48 1.68 -30.42
N LEU A 433 -14.21 0.59 -30.64
CA LEU A 433 -15.40 0.52 -31.44
C LEU A 433 -16.60 0.42 -30.52
N LEU A 434 -17.48 1.41 -30.53
CA LEU A 434 -18.68 1.46 -29.69
C LEU A 434 -19.92 1.43 -30.56
N ARG A 435 -20.87 0.59 -30.17
CA ARG A 435 -22.23 0.59 -30.75
C ARG A 435 -23.22 0.65 -29.60
N ALA A 436 -24.14 1.63 -29.66
CA ALA A 436 -25.15 1.89 -28.65
C ALA A 436 -26.54 1.79 -29.23
N TRP A 437 -27.45 1.13 -28.54
CA TRP A 437 -28.88 1.09 -28.78
C TRP A 437 -29.59 1.76 -27.62
N GLU A 438 -30.22 2.89 -27.89
CA GLU A 438 -30.89 3.73 -26.91
C GLU A 438 -32.39 3.61 -27.11
N HIS A 439 -33.06 2.94 -26.19
CA HIS A 439 -34.51 2.73 -26.24
C HIS A 439 -35.20 3.60 -25.20
N LYS A 440 -36.07 4.50 -25.67
CA LYS A 440 -36.98 5.31 -24.84
C LYS A 440 -38.42 4.86 -25.10
N PRO A 441 -39.30 4.80 -24.06
CA PRO A 441 -40.73 4.52 -24.28
C PRO A 441 -41.33 5.50 -25.32
N GLU A 442 -42.18 4.96 -26.16
CA GLU A 442 -42.91 5.73 -27.20
C GLU A 442 -42.05 6.42 -28.29
N VAL A 443 -40.73 6.17 -28.29
CA VAL A 443 -39.79 6.74 -29.28
C VAL A 443 -39.08 5.63 -30.01
N GLN A 444 -38.82 5.83 -31.31
CA GLN A 444 -38.03 4.89 -32.08
C GLN A 444 -36.63 4.72 -31.49
N THR A 445 -36.15 3.48 -31.37
CA THR A 445 -34.81 3.17 -30.90
C THR A 445 -33.75 3.89 -31.71
N THR A 446 -32.94 4.71 -31.04
CA THR A 446 -31.79 5.37 -31.67
C THR A 446 -30.60 4.40 -31.64
N VAL A 447 -29.92 4.28 -32.77
CA VAL A 447 -28.69 3.50 -32.89
C VAL A 447 -27.56 4.46 -33.18
N ALA A 448 -26.58 4.51 -32.30
CA ALA A 448 -25.41 5.37 -32.43
C ALA A 448 -24.13 4.55 -32.39
N GLY A 449 -23.08 5.02 -33.02
CA GLY A 449 -21.78 4.36 -33.04
C GLY A 449 -20.63 5.36 -32.92
N ALA A 450 -19.49 4.85 -32.54
CA ALA A 450 -18.23 5.62 -32.52
C ALA A 450 -17.03 4.72 -32.73
N ILE A 451 -16.03 5.25 -33.45
CA ILE A 451 -14.68 4.73 -33.48
C ILE A 451 -13.75 5.80 -32.89
N SER A 452 -12.92 5.45 -31.94
CA SER A 452 -12.02 6.42 -31.30
C SER A 452 -10.68 5.80 -30.93
N LEU A 453 -9.63 6.62 -30.99
CA LEU A 453 -8.33 6.35 -30.41
C LEU A 453 -8.25 7.06 -29.05
N ASN A 454 -7.89 6.31 -28.02
CA ASN A 454 -7.90 6.79 -26.65
C ASN A 454 -6.56 6.49 -25.97
N GLN A 455 -6.12 7.42 -25.13
CA GLN A 455 -5.00 7.28 -24.21
C GLN A 455 -5.51 7.50 -22.79
N GLN A 456 -5.38 6.49 -21.94
CA GLN A 456 -5.64 6.59 -20.51
C GLN A 456 -4.34 6.53 -19.75
N MET A 457 -4.19 7.42 -18.76
CA MET A 457 -3.07 7.46 -17.83
C MET A 457 -3.63 7.47 -16.42
N THR A 458 -3.03 6.67 -15.55
CA THR A 458 -3.38 6.63 -14.12
C THR A 458 -2.11 6.75 -13.30
N TRP A 459 -2.05 7.76 -12.45
CA TRP A 459 -0.97 7.98 -11.50
C TRP A 459 -1.46 7.64 -10.09
N ARG A 460 -0.64 6.93 -9.30
CA ARG A 460 -0.95 6.54 -7.93
C ARG A 460 0.25 6.79 -7.02
N ARG A 461 0.02 7.56 -5.97
CA ARG A 461 0.96 7.77 -4.86
C ARG A 461 0.17 7.70 -3.56
N LEU A 462 -0.29 6.51 -3.23
CA LEU A 462 -1.14 6.20 -2.08
C LEU A 462 -0.39 5.29 -1.12
N ASP A 463 -0.62 5.45 0.17
CA ASP A 463 -0.12 4.56 1.23
C ASP A 463 -0.78 3.17 1.18
N SER A 464 -2.00 3.08 0.67
CA SER A 464 -2.73 1.82 0.48
C SER A 464 -3.66 1.93 -0.73
N ARG A 465 -3.75 0.85 -1.54
CA ARG A 465 -4.68 0.79 -2.68
C ARG A 465 -6.13 0.52 -2.25
N VAL A 466 -6.32 -0.22 -1.16
CA VAL A 466 -7.66 -0.64 -0.68
C VAL A 466 -8.22 0.36 0.32
N LEU A 467 -7.40 0.84 1.24
CA LEU A 467 -7.79 1.72 2.33
C LEU A 467 -6.88 2.95 2.40
N PRO A 468 -6.87 3.83 1.38
CA PRO A 468 -5.98 4.98 1.38
C PRO A 468 -6.28 5.91 2.56
N SER A 469 -5.21 6.42 3.18
CA SER A 469 -5.27 7.43 4.23
C SER A 469 -4.37 8.63 3.93
N LYS A 470 -3.37 8.44 3.05
CA LYS A 470 -2.44 9.50 2.66
C LYS A 470 -2.05 9.35 1.19
N GLY A 471 -1.91 10.49 0.52
CA GLY A 471 -1.43 10.54 -0.86
C GLY A 471 -2.51 10.92 -1.85
N TRP A 472 -2.25 10.64 -3.14
CA TRP A 472 -3.17 11.00 -4.20
C TRP A 472 -3.16 9.99 -5.34
N SER A 473 -4.26 9.95 -6.09
CA SER A 473 -4.34 9.26 -7.37
C SER A 473 -5.09 10.12 -8.38
N ALA A 474 -4.70 10.01 -9.66
CA ALA A 474 -5.37 10.68 -10.75
C ALA A 474 -5.46 9.75 -11.96
N THR A 475 -6.61 9.76 -12.62
CA THR A 475 -6.81 9.07 -13.89
C THR A 475 -7.27 10.09 -14.92
N MET A 476 -6.66 10.09 -16.08
CA MET A 476 -7.02 10.95 -17.21
C MET A 476 -7.17 10.09 -18.46
N THR A 477 -8.26 10.28 -19.19
CA THR A 477 -8.48 9.68 -20.50
C THR A 477 -8.68 10.78 -21.52
N VAL A 478 -7.88 10.77 -22.58
CA VAL A 478 -8.01 11.68 -23.73
C VAL A 478 -8.14 10.86 -24.98
N GLY A 479 -9.05 11.22 -25.84
CA GLY A 479 -9.25 10.52 -27.10
C GLY A 479 -9.98 11.35 -28.14
N GLY A 480 -10.03 10.83 -29.33
CA GLY A 480 -10.77 11.45 -30.41
C GLY A 480 -11.13 10.41 -31.47
N GLY A 481 -12.13 10.74 -32.26
CA GLY A 481 -12.63 9.80 -33.23
C GLY A 481 -13.76 10.35 -34.09
N TRP A 482 -14.53 9.45 -34.58
CA TRP A 482 -15.70 9.71 -35.45
C TRP A 482 -16.92 9.02 -34.88
N ALA A 483 -18.04 9.75 -34.83
CA ALA A 483 -19.32 9.22 -34.38
C ALA A 483 -20.36 9.26 -35.52
N ASP A 484 -21.31 8.30 -35.48
CA ASP A 484 -22.47 8.24 -36.33
C ASP A 484 -23.74 7.95 -35.51
N SER A 485 -24.88 8.37 -36.02
CA SER A 485 -26.20 8.13 -35.42
C SER A 485 -27.24 7.90 -36.48
N SER A 486 -28.27 7.12 -36.15
CA SER A 486 -29.42 6.91 -37.02
C SER A 486 -30.32 8.14 -37.14
N THR A 487 -30.24 9.08 -36.20
CA THR A 487 -31.17 10.22 -36.07
C THR A 487 -30.48 11.59 -36.13
N GLN A 488 -29.17 11.65 -36.03
CA GLN A 488 -28.36 12.90 -35.93
C GLN A 488 -27.18 12.88 -36.89
N ALA A 489 -26.50 14.03 -37.02
CA ALA A 489 -25.35 14.17 -37.91
C ALA A 489 -24.17 13.28 -37.53
N LYS A 490 -23.36 12.92 -38.51
CA LYS A 490 -22.10 12.19 -38.36
C LYS A 490 -20.92 13.18 -38.33
N GLY A 491 -19.86 12.85 -37.61
CA GLY A 491 -18.70 13.70 -37.66
C GLY A 491 -17.64 13.39 -36.60
N PRO A 492 -16.56 14.19 -36.58
CA PRO A 492 -15.48 14.02 -35.66
C PRO A 492 -15.81 14.56 -34.25
N PHE A 493 -15.17 13.95 -33.23
CA PHE A 493 -15.21 14.44 -31.88
C PHE A 493 -13.85 14.25 -31.18
N ALA A 494 -13.61 15.04 -30.14
CA ALA A 494 -12.56 14.81 -29.18
C ALA A 494 -13.16 14.80 -27.76
N ARG A 495 -12.64 13.96 -26.88
CA ARG A 495 -13.12 13.78 -25.51
C ARG A 495 -11.96 13.72 -24.54
N ALA A 496 -12.05 14.47 -23.47
CA ALA A 496 -11.16 14.38 -22.33
C ALA A 496 -11.99 14.23 -21.06
N ILE A 497 -11.55 13.35 -20.16
CA ILE A 497 -12.11 13.20 -18.81
C ILE A 497 -10.99 12.90 -17.85
N GLY A 498 -11.02 13.55 -16.69
CA GLY A 498 -10.07 13.32 -15.62
C GLY A 498 -10.75 13.23 -14.26
N LYS A 499 -10.24 12.34 -13.40
CA LYS A 499 -10.71 12.13 -12.04
C LYS A 499 -9.51 12.05 -11.10
N ALA A 500 -9.55 12.78 -10.01
CA ALA A 500 -8.50 12.83 -9.02
C ALA A 500 -9.05 12.64 -7.60
N TYR A 501 -8.26 11.96 -6.77
CA TYR A 501 -8.50 11.78 -5.34
C TYR A 501 -7.27 12.24 -4.57
N TRP A 502 -7.49 12.88 -3.44
CA TRP A 502 -6.44 13.24 -2.50
C TRP A 502 -6.86 12.93 -1.07
N TYR A 503 -5.95 12.34 -0.31
CA TYR A 503 -6.13 11.93 1.08
C TYR A 503 -5.04 12.55 1.94
N GLN A 504 -5.43 13.15 3.07
CA GLN A 504 -4.51 13.81 3.99
C GLN A 504 -4.92 13.51 5.44
N PRO A 505 -4.05 12.83 6.23
CA PRO A 505 -4.27 12.73 7.65
C PRO A 505 -4.03 14.09 8.31
N LEU A 506 -4.93 14.49 9.23
CA LEU A 506 -4.88 15.71 9.99
C LEU A 506 -4.61 15.42 11.47
N PRO A 507 -4.14 16.42 12.26
CA PRO A 507 -3.97 16.26 13.70
C PRO A 507 -5.24 15.76 14.39
N GLY A 508 -5.11 15.00 15.51
CA GLY A 508 -6.25 14.48 16.25
C GLY A 508 -6.99 13.33 15.56
N LYS A 509 -6.32 12.53 14.71
CA LYS A 509 -6.89 11.37 14.01
C LYS A 509 -7.97 11.71 12.98
N TRP A 510 -8.10 12.97 12.57
CA TRP A 510 -8.96 13.35 11.47
C TRP A 510 -8.36 12.90 10.12
N LEU A 511 -9.23 12.50 9.21
CA LEU A 511 -8.88 12.20 7.83
C LEU A 511 -9.64 13.16 6.91
N PHE A 512 -8.90 13.91 6.11
CA PHE A 512 -9.43 14.71 5.02
C PHE A 512 -9.33 13.92 3.71
N SER A 513 -10.39 13.95 2.90
CA SER A 513 -10.36 13.42 1.54
C SER A 513 -11.13 14.33 0.59
N THR A 514 -10.64 14.41 -0.63
CA THR A 514 -11.33 15.13 -1.70
C THR A 514 -11.28 14.34 -2.99
N ARG A 515 -12.32 14.51 -3.79
CA ARG A 515 -12.47 13.97 -5.14
C ARG A 515 -12.84 15.11 -6.08
N VAL A 516 -12.24 15.14 -7.24
CA VAL A 516 -12.63 16.05 -8.33
C VAL A 516 -12.69 15.25 -9.63
N GLU A 517 -13.74 15.48 -10.41
CA GLU A 517 -13.90 14.91 -11.73
C GLU A 517 -14.28 16.01 -12.72
N GLY A 518 -13.64 16.03 -13.89
CA GLY A 518 -13.92 17.01 -14.93
C GLY A 518 -13.84 16.40 -16.31
N GLY A 519 -14.71 16.84 -17.22
CA GLY A 519 -14.77 16.31 -18.58
C GLY A 519 -15.17 17.35 -19.61
N GLN A 520 -14.67 17.18 -20.84
CA GLN A 520 -14.98 18.01 -22.00
C GLN A 520 -15.10 17.16 -23.24
N ILE A 521 -16.17 17.39 -24.01
CA ILE A 521 -16.33 16.87 -25.38
C ILE A 521 -16.33 18.07 -26.33
N LEU A 522 -15.47 17.99 -27.34
CA LEU A 522 -15.40 18.92 -28.46
C LEU A 522 -16.02 18.24 -29.68
N ALA A 523 -17.15 18.74 -30.12
CA ALA A 523 -17.89 18.21 -31.26
C ALA A 523 -18.85 19.28 -31.81
N LYS A 524 -19.32 19.13 -33.05
CA LYS A 524 -20.41 19.97 -33.60
C LYS A 524 -21.69 19.77 -32.76
N SER A 525 -22.50 20.83 -32.68
CA SER A 525 -23.72 20.83 -31.86
C SER A 525 -24.75 19.77 -32.24
N ASP A 526 -24.83 19.44 -33.52
CA ASP A 526 -25.76 18.49 -34.14
C ASP A 526 -25.21 17.04 -34.22
N LEU A 527 -23.98 16.81 -33.75
CA LEU A 527 -23.34 15.50 -33.82
C LEU A 527 -24.04 14.47 -32.91
N GLY A 528 -24.41 13.34 -33.53
CA GLY A 528 -25.01 12.18 -32.86
C GLY A 528 -24.00 11.34 -32.09
N LEU A 529 -23.62 11.82 -30.92
CA LEU A 529 -22.75 11.05 -30.01
C LEU A 529 -23.56 10.00 -29.23
N PRO A 530 -23.07 8.75 -29.12
CA PRO A 530 -23.65 7.78 -28.19
C PRO A 530 -23.76 8.34 -26.78
N GLU A 531 -24.87 8.09 -26.06
CA GLU A 531 -25.06 8.53 -24.68
C GLU A 531 -23.97 8.01 -23.76
N ALA A 532 -23.41 6.83 -24.00
CA ALA A 532 -22.29 6.27 -23.26
C ALA A 532 -21.00 7.12 -23.29
N LEU A 533 -20.84 8.03 -24.24
CA LEU A 533 -19.70 8.96 -24.32
C LEU A 533 -20.00 10.30 -23.66
N ARG A 534 -21.27 10.66 -23.46
CA ARG A 534 -21.70 11.91 -22.86
C ARG A 534 -21.59 11.87 -21.33
N PHE A 535 -21.67 13.03 -20.70
CA PHE A 535 -21.49 13.16 -19.26
C PHE A 535 -22.79 13.33 -18.51
N ARG A 536 -22.93 12.59 -17.42
CA ARG A 536 -23.97 12.73 -16.42
C ARG A 536 -23.34 12.62 -15.05
N THR A 537 -23.96 13.19 -14.01
CA THR A 537 -23.51 13.08 -12.63
C THR A 537 -24.69 13.03 -11.66
N GLY A 538 -24.45 12.79 -10.39
CA GLY A 538 -25.42 12.53 -9.33
C GLY A 538 -25.38 11.07 -8.88
N GLY A 539 -25.64 10.82 -7.59
CA GLY A 539 -25.63 9.48 -6.99
C GLY A 539 -24.51 9.26 -5.97
N ASP A 540 -24.39 8.04 -5.51
CA ASP A 540 -23.58 7.59 -4.37
C ASP A 540 -22.09 7.92 -4.51
N ASP A 541 -21.56 7.81 -5.71
CA ASP A 541 -20.13 7.99 -6.02
C ASP A 541 -19.77 9.39 -6.53
N THR A 542 -20.76 10.26 -6.76
CA THR A 542 -20.56 11.59 -7.32
C THR A 542 -21.14 12.69 -6.43
N ILE A 543 -22.40 13.08 -6.62
CA ILE A 543 -23.09 14.11 -5.84
C ILE A 543 -24.22 13.45 -5.06
N ARG A 544 -23.95 13.12 -3.81
CA ARG A 544 -24.92 12.52 -2.88
C ARG A 544 -26.08 13.49 -2.63
N GLY A 545 -27.26 12.97 -2.32
CA GLY A 545 -28.48 13.77 -2.21
C GLY A 545 -29.26 13.93 -3.50
N TYR A 546 -28.69 13.52 -4.64
CA TYR A 546 -29.36 13.40 -5.94
C TYR A 546 -29.47 11.94 -6.36
N ALA A 547 -30.43 11.62 -7.25
CA ALA A 547 -30.50 10.29 -7.83
C ALA A 547 -29.36 10.07 -8.83
N PHE A 548 -29.10 8.82 -9.15
CA PHE A 548 -28.06 8.43 -10.10
C PHE A 548 -28.26 9.10 -11.45
N GLU A 549 -27.21 9.72 -11.99
CA GLU A 549 -27.16 10.36 -13.30
C GLU A 549 -28.26 11.38 -13.61
N THR A 550 -28.92 11.95 -12.56
CA THR A 550 -30.01 12.91 -12.76
C THR A 550 -29.55 14.36 -12.92
N LEU A 551 -28.29 14.66 -12.63
CA LEU A 551 -27.69 15.96 -12.87
C LEU A 551 -27.07 15.99 -14.27
N ALA A 552 -27.89 16.34 -15.24
CA ALA A 552 -27.58 16.38 -16.65
C ALA A 552 -28.53 17.38 -17.36
N PRO A 553 -28.19 17.86 -18.56
CA PRO A 553 -29.09 18.70 -19.32
C PRO A 553 -30.36 17.94 -19.78
N LEU A 554 -31.40 18.69 -20.06
CA LEU A 554 -32.64 18.17 -20.67
C LEU A 554 -32.64 18.39 -22.17
N ASP A 555 -33.22 17.46 -22.92
CA ASP A 555 -33.53 17.64 -24.35
C ASP A 555 -34.77 18.53 -24.57
N SER A 556 -35.09 18.84 -25.80
CA SER A 556 -36.27 19.66 -26.14
C SER A 556 -37.60 19.05 -25.72
N ALA A 557 -37.65 17.76 -25.42
CA ALA A 557 -38.83 17.05 -24.95
C ALA A 557 -38.86 16.94 -23.39
N GLY A 558 -37.86 17.50 -22.71
CA GLY A 558 -37.75 17.45 -21.26
C GLY A 558 -37.14 16.17 -20.69
N ASN A 559 -36.58 15.30 -21.52
CA ASN A 559 -35.91 14.09 -21.08
C ASN A 559 -34.44 14.37 -20.75
N LEU A 560 -33.89 13.64 -19.77
CA LEU A 560 -32.47 13.70 -19.44
C LEU A 560 -31.63 13.22 -20.63
N THR A 561 -30.62 14.00 -20.99
CA THR A 561 -29.61 13.67 -22.00
C THR A 561 -28.21 13.96 -21.42
N GLY A 562 -27.21 13.23 -21.88
CA GLY A 562 -25.85 13.49 -21.43
C GLY A 562 -25.31 14.85 -21.92
N GLY A 563 -24.51 15.48 -21.07
CA GLY A 563 -23.82 16.75 -21.34
C GLY A 563 -22.51 16.57 -22.10
N ARG A 564 -21.94 17.68 -22.56
CA ARG A 564 -20.62 17.73 -23.20
C ARG A 564 -19.54 18.29 -22.28
N VAL A 565 -19.95 18.91 -21.18
CA VAL A 565 -19.06 19.36 -20.12
C VAL A 565 -19.50 18.77 -18.81
N LEU A 566 -18.50 18.43 -17.97
CA LEU A 566 -18.68 17.89 -16.62
C LEU A 566 -17.70 18.58 -15.69
N LEU A 567 -18.18 18.95 -14.54
CA LEU A 567 -17.32 19.25 -13.39
C LEU A 567 -18.08 18.87 -12.13
N ASP A 568 -17.51 17.99 -11.33
CA ASP A 568 -18.02 17.67 -10.00
C ASP A 568 -16.88 17.41 -9.02
N GLY A 569 -17.20 17.51 -7.75
CA GLY A 569 -16.25 17.27 -6.69
C GLY A 569 -16.92 17.02 -5.34
N SER A 570 -16.14 16.45 -4.45
CA SER A 570 -16.51 16.13 -3.09
C SER A 570 -15.39 16.49 -2.13
N VAL A 571 -15.75 17.06 -1.00
CA VAL A 571 -14.84 17.26 0.14
C VAL A 571 -15.44 16.55 1.33
N GLU A 572 -14.66 15.71 1.99
CA GLU A 572 -15.08 14.93 3.14
C GLU A 572 -14.04 15.01 4.26
N VAL A 573 -14.51 15.15 5.50
CA VAL A 573 -13.71 15.00 6.71
C VAL A 573 -14.29 13.89 7.55
N SER A 574 -13.46 13.01 8.08
CA SER A 574 -13.90 11.88 8.88
C SER A 574 -13.03 11.68 10.12
N HIS A 575 -13.65 11.13 11.18
CA HIS A 575 -13.01 10.93 12.48
C HIS A 575 -13.50 9.62 13.10
N PRO A 576 -12.63 8.83 13.76
CA PRO A 576 -13.06 7.67 14.54
C PRO A 576 -14.09 8.03 15.62
N LEU A 577 -15.24 7.36 15.64
CA LEU A 577 -16.31 7.66 16.59
C LEU A 577 -16.02 7.17 18.00
N THR A 578 -15.20 6.11 18.12
CA THR A 578 -14.84 5.55 19.41
C THR A 578 -13.41 4.97 19.37
N PRO A 579 -12.63 5.13 20.46
CA PRO A 579 -11.31 4.49 20.56
C PRO A 579 -11.35 2.96 20.52
N ARG A 580 -12.48 2.35 20.92
CA ARG A 580 -12.64 0.88 20.94
C ARG A 580 -12.77 0.27 19.55
N ILE A 581 -13.30 1.01 18.58
CA ILE A 581 -13.48 0.56 17.18
C ILE A 581 -12.95 1.69 16.27
N PRO A 582 -11.62 1.81 16.12
CA PRO A 582 -11.03 2.90 15.32
C PRO A 582 -11.35 2.82 13.83
N GLN A 583 -11.82 1.65 13.35
CA GLN A 583 -12.26 1.43 11.97
C GLN A 583 -13.63 2.07 11.66
N LEU A 584 -14.43 2.40 12.69
CA LEU A 584 -15.72 3.05 12.53
C LEU A 584 -15.54 4.56 12.61
N LEU A 585 -15.74 5.26 11.48
CA LEU A 585 -15.59 6.70 11.39
C LEU A 585 -16.94 7.35 11.11
N GLY A 586 -17.17 8.51 11.73
CA GLY A 586 -18.18 9.46 11.32
C GLY A 586 -17.60 10.41 10.27
N ALA A 587 -18.37 10.75 9.25
CA ALA A 587 -17.96 11.63 8.17
C ALA A 587 -18.94 12.78 7.98
N LEU A 588 -18.40 13.95 7.61
CA LEU A 588 -19.15 15.12 7.14
C LEU A 588 -18.64 15.45 5.74
N PHE A 589 -19.55 15.78 4.83
CA PHE A 589 -19.17 16.04 3.45
C PHE A 589 -20.02 17.12 2.77
N VAL A 590 -19.42 17.69 1.75
CA VAL A 590 -20.09 18.58 0.79
C VAL A 590 -19.68 18.14 -0.61
N ASP A 591 -20.70 17.95 -1.46
CA ASP A 591 -20.55 17.58 -2.85
C ASP A 591 -21.10 18.71 -3.73
N ALA A 592 -20.45 18.98 -4.87
CA ALA A 592 -20.96 19.98 -5.81
C ALA A 592 -20.57 19.61 -7.25
N GLY A 593 -21.46 19.92 -8.20
CA GLY A 593 -21.18 19.72 -9.61
C GLY A 593 -22.43 19.64 -10.48
N ASN A 594 -22.22 19.47 -11.76
CA ASN A 594 -23.25 19.22 -12.78
C ASN A 594 -22.61 18.75 -14.09
N ALA A 595 -23.43 18.24 -15.00
CA ALA A 595 -23.12 18.13 -16.41
C ALA A 595 -23.97 19.12 -17.22
N ALA A 596 -23.44 19.69 -18.30
CA ALA A 596 -24.15 20.64 -19.15
C ALA A 596 -23.76 20.49 -20.63
N GLN A 597 -24.49 21.11 -21.54
CA GLN A 597 -24.13 21.13 -22.98
C GLN A 597 -22.90 22.02 -23.23
N ASN A 598 -22.79 23.15 -22.51
CA ASN A 598 -21.71 24.13 -22.63
C ASN A 598 -21.36 24.70 -21.26
N TRP A 599 -20.17 25.26 -21.09
CA TRP A 599 -19.76 25.92 -19.87
C TRP A 599 -20.64 27.14 -19.51
N GLY A 600 -21.19 27.82 -20.51
CA GLY A 600 -22.16 28.92 -20.30
C GLY A 600 -23.44 28.48 -19.62
N ASP A 601 -23.86 27.22 -19.84
CA ASP A 601 -25.07 26.62 -19.28
C ASP A 601 -24.80 25.87 -17.98
N TYR A 602 -23.52 25.74 -17.59
CA TYR A 602 -23.15 25.00 -16.40
C TYR A 602 -23.63 25.73 -15.13
N ARG A 603 -24.46 25.04 -14.36
CA ARG A 603 -25.01 25.53 -13.09
C ARG A 603 -24.82 24.43 -12.04
N PRO A 604 -23.83 24.53 -11.14
CA PRO A 604 -23.58 23.49 -10.17
C PRO A 604 -24.77 23.29 -9.22
N ALA A 605 -25.12 22.06 -9.01
CA ALA A 605 -25.91 21.62 -7.89
C ALA A 605 -24.94 21.29 -6.75
N TRP A 606 -25.36 21.47 -5.50
CA TRP A 606 -24.56 21.09 -4.35
C TRP A 606 -25.40 20.33 -3.33
N ALA A 607 -24.75 19.54 -2.54
CA ALA A 607 -25.34 18.75 -1.48
C ALA A 607 -24.41 18.70 -0.28
N TYR A 608 -24.99 18.51 0.88
CA TYR A 608 -24.25 18.29 2.12
C TYR A 608 -24.84 17.10 2.86
N GLY A 609 -24.03 16.50 3.72
CA GLY A 609 -24.49 15.33 4.46
C GLY A 609 -23.52 14.85 5.52
N THR A 610 -23.99 13.84 6.22
CA THR A 610 -23.22 13.10 7.21
C THR A 610 -23.26 11.61 6.89
N GLY A 611 -22.25 10.86 7.34
CA GLY A 611 -22.22 9.44 7.07
C GLY A 611 -21.38 8.65 8.04
N LEU A 612 -21.49 7.33 7.92
CA LEU A 612 -20.68 6.35 8.62
C LEU A 612 -19.77 5.62 7.64
N ARG A 613 -18.54 5.36 8.06
CA ARG A 613 -17.54 4.62 7.30
C ARG A 613 -17.02 3.49 8.17
N TYR A 614 -17.19 2.25 7.74
CA TYR A 614 -16.53 1.13 8.38
C TYR A 614 -15.43 0.60 7.47
N ARG A 615 -14.19 0.76 7.89
CA ARG A 615 -12.98 0.37 7.13
C ARG A 615 -12.62 -1.07 7.47
N SER A 616 -12.90 -1.99 6.56
CA SER A 616 -12.53 -3.40 6.70
C SER A 616 -11.36 -3.77 5.78
N PRO A 617 -10.62 -4.84 6.04
CA PRO A 617 -9.54 -5.30 5.14
C PRO A 617 -9.98 -5.59 3.70
N VAL A 618 -11.28 -5.87 3.49
CA VAL A 618 -11.86 -6.19 2.19
C VAL A 618 -12.58 -5.01 1.53
N GLY A 619 -12.60 -3.83 2.17
CA GLY A 619 -13.22 -2.62 1.61
C GLY A 619 -13.90 -1.74 2.65
N VAL A 620 -14.54 -0.67 2.18
CA VAL A 620 -15.22 0.32 3.01
C VAL A 620 -16.73 0.17 2.86
N LEU A 621 -17.42 -0.05 3.98
CA LEU A 621 -18.87 0.13 4.09
C LEU A 621 -19.17 1.62 4.26
N ARG A 622 -20.08 2.16 3.45
CA ARG A 622 -20.51 3.55 3.53
C ARG A 622 -22.01 3.62 3.74
N PHE A 623 -22.42 4.45 4.67
CA PHE A 623 -23.81 4.82 4.86
C PHE A 623 -23.88 6.34 4.98
N ASP A 624 -24.58 6.99 4.07
CA ASP A 624 -24.68 8.44 3.97
C ASP A 624 -26.12 8.92 4.02
N LEU A 625 -26.34 10.04 4.69
CA LEU A 625 -27.56 10.81 4.65
C LEU A 625 -27.22 12.19 4.07
N ALA A 626 -27.79 12.51 2.92
CA ALA A 626 -27.46 13.70 2.17
C ALA A 626 -28.70 14.46 1.70
N LYS A 627 -28.57 15.79 1.60
CA LYS A 627 -29.60 16.68 1.04
C LYS A 627 -29.00 17.58 -0.02
N GLY A 628 -29.58 17.51 -1.22
CA GLY A 628 -29.25 18.41 -2.32
C GLY A 628 -29.98 19.74 -2.19
N ASN A 629 -29.35 20.83 -2.65
CA ASN A 629 -29.95 22.18 -2.62
C ASN A 629 -31.19 22.36 -3.55
N ARG A 630 -31.31 21.45 -4.56
CA ARG A 630 -32.45 21.40 -5.48
C ARG A 630 -33.34 20.18 -5.23
N ALA A 631 -33.11 19.45 -4.13
CA ALA A 631 -33.83 18.23 -3.78
C ALA A 631 -34.78 18.53 -2.60
N ASP A 632 -36.05 18.13 -2.71
CA ASP A 632 -37.06 18.38 -1.70
C ASP A 632 -36.89 17.54 -0.44
N ARG A 633 -36.18 16.40 -0.54
CA ARG A 633 -36.08 15.42 0.54
C ARG A 633 -34.64 14.97 0.76
N TRP A 634 -34.37 14.49 1.98
CA TRP A 634 -33.15 13.76 2.31
C TRP A 634 -33.10 12.44 1.56
N ARG A 635 -31.89 12.04 1.12
CA ARG A 635 -31.63 10.74 0.51
C ARG A 635 -30.63 9.97 1.36
N MET A 636 -30.91 8.69 1.53
CA MET A 636 -29.97 7.74 2.11
C MET A 636 -29.20 7.08 0.97
N HIS A 637 -27.91 6.93 1.17
CA HIS A 637 -27.00 6.25 0.27
C HIS A 637 -26.26 5.17 1.05
N PHE A 638 -26.29 3.98 0.54
CA PHE A 638 -25.58 2.85 1.12
C PHE A 638 -24.78 2.15 0.05
N SER A 639 -23.49 1.89 0.32
CA SER A 639 -22.65 1.10 -0.57
C SER A 639 -21.82 0.09 0.21
N LEU A 640 -21.84 -1.14 -0.28
CA LEU A 640 -21.06 -2.26 0.16
C LEU A 640 -20.56 -3.00 -1.06
N ALA A 641 -19.27 -3.26 -1.15
CA ALA A 641 -18.68 -4.15 -2.13
C ALA A 641 -17.67 -5.06 -1.44
N ILE A 642 -17.88 -6.38 -1.58
CA ILE A 642 -16.98 -7.42 -1.07
C ILE A 642 -16.62 -8.33 -2.24
N SER A 643 -15.33 -8.60 -2.42
CA SER A 643 -14.80 -9.57 -3.38
C SER A 643 -14.12 -10.70 -2.61
N LEU A 644 -14.55 -11.94 -2.86
CA LEU A 644 -14.09 -13.17 -2.19
C LEU A 644 -13.24 -14.03 -3.13
#